data_dbdd820906ed402f84848492788ed21f
#
_entry.id   dbdd820906ed402f84848492788ed21f
#
_cell.length_a   1.000
_cell.length_b   1.000
_cell.length_c   1.000
_cell.angle_alpha   90.00
_cell.angle_beta   90.00
_cell.angle_gamma   90.00
#
_symmetry.space_group_name_H-M   'P 1'
#
loop_
_entity.id
_entity.type
_entity.pdbx_description
1 polymer ?
#
loop_
_entity_poly.entity_id
_entity_poly.type
_entity_poly.pdbx_seq_one_letter_code
_entity_poly.pdbx_strand_id
1 'polypeptide(L)'
;MDRKEKILSYMCSKEYIPLKFAELMIVLDVPAEDEEELRDILTELCIEGKIYMTKKGRYMSVEGENSTVVGKLVCNAKGFFGFVICDNENESDIFISGDDMGDAINGDRVIVHIDDNDNAKGHRQGHITKVLERGNKVIVGVIYKEKERYFYVRPDNRKIYSKIIIAQSDAMTAQMGDRVAVQITRYSDKKKIFGEVISVLGQQDSLKSCIEGIILGNDIKQEFDKETLNEADKIPQTVTESQFAGREDLRDMIIFTIDGDDARDFDDAVSLTLKNNGNYYLGVHIADVSEYVKEGTALENEAYKRGTSVYLADRVIPMLPTSLSNGICSLNPQVDRLTLSVFMEITGDGNVVSHKLCKSVICSKERMTYNNVNKMLEDGDEELCERYKHILPTLKLMEDLAQILKNKRTLRGAIQFDFPESHIVVNENGEPIEIEKEVRGTSNKMIEEFMLSANETIAEYAFWSEIPFVYRNHEAPTLEKIMTFNEFILHFGLSFKGKIDRDTPIHPKALQQILDTVKDTPQERIVASTMLHSLMKAKYSEENLGHFGLAAKYYCHFTSPIRRYPDLAIHRILKDFLDGKVTGNRISYLAGYVSAASKHSSDCEVNAETAERDVDDLMKTAYMSSFIGQTFEGVVANVTNFGMFVELENSVEGLIRVENMTDDYYEYDEKVNTLTGRRKQKSYTTGDVVNIVVARTDILSRQIDFVLAKDADRKLLKKFAKPIEIPKSEKHGKKSKRKKSFKKYNKKKK
;
A
#
# COMPACT_ATOMS: atom_id res chain seq x y z
N MET A 1 7.02 -1.39 35.37
CA MET A 1 6.34 -0.22 34.82
C MET A 1 7.42 0.79 34.47
N ASP A 2 7.56 1.09 33.21
CA ASP A 2 8.52 2.06 32.69
C ASP A 2 8.16 3.47 33.20
N ARG A 3 9.13 4.42 33.23
CA ARG A 3 8.90 5.84 33.61
C ARG A 3 7.77 6.45 32.78
N LYS A 4 7.74 6.19 31.48
CA LYS A 4 6.74 6.63 30.51
C LYS A 4 5.33 6.13 30.87
N GLU A 5 5.18 4.85 31.20
CA GLU A 5 3.89 4.27 31.62
C GLU A 5 3.40 4.84 32.93
N LYS A 6 4.29 5.11 33.89
CA LYS A 6 3.92 5.75 35.18
C LYS A 6 3.40 7.17 35.00
N ILE A 7 4.07 7.95 34.13
CA ILE A 7 3.66 9.33 33.81
C ILE A 7 2.28 9.32 33.12
N LEU A 8 2.11 8.45 32.13
CA LEU A 8 0.83 8.31 31.44
C LEU A 8 -0.28 7.87 32.37
N SER A 9 -0.06 6.85 33.22
CA SER A 9 -1.01 6.36 34.20
C SER A 9 -1.43 7.44 35.21
N TYR A 10 -0.48 8.27 35.66
CA TYR A 10 -0.78 9.42 36.51
C TYR A 10 -1.64 10.46 35.76
N MET A 11 -1.29 10.78 34.53
CA MET A 11 -2.04 11.75 33.71
C MET A 11 -3.45 11.28 33.32
N CYS A 12 -3.69 9.97 33.31
CA CYS A 12 -5.01 9.36 33.09
C CYS A 12 -5.83 9.20 34.38
N SER A 13 -5.26 9.48 35.54
CA SER A 13 -5.95 9.33 36.82
C SER A 13 -6.99 10.43 37.03
N LYS A 14 -8.05 10.13 37.81
CA LYS A 14 -9.12 11.11 38.16
C LYS A 14 -8.60 12.29 39.01
N GLU A 15 -7.42 12.16 39.60
CA GLU A 15 -6.82 13.19 40.46
C GLU A 15 -5.92 14.16 39.67
N TYR A 16 -5.63 13.84 38.40
CA TYR A 16 -4.78 14.68 37.57
C TYR A 16 -5.50 15.95 37.11
N ILE A 17 -4.86 17.07 37.33
CA ILE A 17 -5.28 18.38 36.80
C ILE A 17 -4.27 18.83 35.74
N PRO A 18 -4.69 19.47 34.63
CA PRO A 18 -3.77 19.89 33.58
C PRO A 18 -2.68 20.81 34.09
N LEU A 19 -1.42 20.36 34.01
CA LEU A 19 -0.22 21.01 34.54
C LEU A 19 0.68 21.50 33.41
N LYS A 20 1.45 22.57 33.66
CA LYS A 20 2.53 23.00 32.78
C LYS A 20 3.77 22.13 33.03
N PHE A 21 4.74 22.16 32.11
CA PHE A 21 5.98 21.40 32.21
C PHE A 21 6.69 21.57 33.58
N ALA A 22 6.88 22.81 34.01
CA ALA A 22 7.54 23.11 35.29
C ALA A 22 6.71 22.62 36.52
N GLU A 23 5.39 22.62 36.41
CA GLU A 23 4.47 22.10 37.44
C GLU A 23 4.53 20.55 37.47
N LEU A 24 4.66 19.89 36.29
CA LEU A 24 4.85 18.44 36.19
C LEU A 24 6.17 17.99 36.80
N MET A 25 7.28 18.69 36.58
CA MET A 25 8.54 18.39 37.23
C MET A 25 8.43 18.35 38.76
N ILE A 26 7.69 19.31 39.32
CA ILE A 26 7.51 19.39 40.79
C ILE A 26 6.62 18.26 41.29
N VAL A 27 5.49 18.00 40.61
CA VAL A 27 4.50 17.00 41.04
C VAL A 27 5.02 15.56 40.85
N LEU A 28 5.85 15.35 39.85
CA LEU A 28 6.46 14.03 39.57
C LEU A 28 7.82 13.85 40.33
N ASP A 29 8.24 14.86 41.08
CA ASP A 29 9.53 14.89 41.83
C ASP A 29 10.72 14.56 40.91
N VAL A 30 10.77 15.17 39.72
CA VAL A 30 11.82 14.95 38.73
C VAL A 30 13.00 15.85 39.03
N PRO A 31 14.22 15.29 39.25
CA PRO A 31 15.44 16.07 39.46
C PRO A 31 15.76 16.95 38.23
N ALA A 32 16.44 18.08 38.45
CA ALA A 32 16.84 18.96 37.36
C ALA A 32 17.75 18.28 36.30
N GLU A 33 18.46 17.22 36.69
CA GLU A 33 19.31 16.39 35.84
C GLU A 33 18.49 15.57 34.80
N ASP A 34 17.24 15.22 35.15
CA ASP A 34 16.34 14.40 34.36
C ASP A 34 15.30 15.26 33.57
N GLU A 35 15.49 16.60 33.50
CA GLU A 35 14.58 17.52 32.80
C GLU A 35 14.43 17.18 31.31
N GLU A 36 15.53 16.87 30.63
CA GLU A 36 15.53 16.50 29.21
C GLU A 36 14.79 15.18 28.99
N GLU A 37 15.02 14.17 29.85
CA GLU A 37 14.32 12.88 29.78
C GLU A 37 12.79 13.05 29.92
N LEU A 38 12.34 13.86 30.88
CA LEU A 38 10.90 14.14 31.01
C LEU A 38 10.33 14.85 29.78
N ARG A 39 11.11 15.79 29.20
CA ARG A 39 10.71 16.53 28.01
C ARG A 39 10.57 15.59 26.79
N ASP A 40 11.50 14.65 26.66
CA ASP A 40 11.48 13.63 25.60
C ASP A 40 10.29 12.68 25.78
N ILE A 41 10.06 12.16 26.99
CA ILE A 41 8.91 11.31 27.31
C ILE A 41 7.58 12.02 27.00
N LEU A 42 7.42 13.28 27.40
CA LEU A 42 6.20 14.04 27.12
C LEU A 42 6.04 14.32 25.61
N THR A 43 7.14 14.54 24.92
CA THR A 43 7.15 14.73 23.46
C THR A 43 6.74 13.44 22.75
N GLU A 44 7.30 12.30 23.14
CA GLU A 44 6.90 10.98 22.64
C GLU A 44 5.41 10.69 22.89
N LEU A 45 4.94 10.90 24.12
CA LEU A 45 3.53 10.70 24.45
C LEU A 45 2.60 11.64 23.66
N CYS A 46 3.05 12.84 23.32
CA CYS A 46 2.34 13.75 22.41
C CYS A 46 2.32 13.24 20.98
N ILE A 47 3.46 12.70 20.48
CA ILE A 47 3.58 12.09 19.14
C ILE A 47 2.71 10.84 19.05
N GLU A 48 2.69 10.01 20.10
CA GLU A 48 1.82 8.84 20.18
C GLU A 48 0.33 9.21 20.31
N GLY A 49 0.01 10.47 20.55
CA GLY A 49 -1.35 10.95 20.70
C GLY A 49 -2.01 10.52 22.02
N LYS A 50 -1.23 10.04 23.00
CA LYS A 50 -1.73 9.67 24.33
C LYS A 50 -1.96 10.86 25.24
N ILE A 51 -1.20 11.94 25.03
CA ILE A 51 -1.36 13.22 25.69
C ILE A 51 -1.27 14.36 24.69
N TYR A 52 -1.74 15.55 25.07
CA TYR A 52 -1.57 16.77 24.26
C TYR A 52 -1.30 17.99 25.11
N MET A 53 -0.65 18.99 24.54
CA MET A 53 -0.42 20.27 25.19
C MET A 53 -1.45 21.30 24.74
N THR A 54 -2.18 21.87 25.68
CA THR A 54 -3.19 22.93 25.42
C THR A 54 -2.54 24.23 24.94
N LYS A 55 -3.35 25.15 24.36
CA LYS A 55 -2.88 26.50 23.97
C LYS A 55 -2.27 27.31 25.13
N LYS A 56 -2.54 26.94 26.38
CA LYS A 56 -1.99 27.57 27.60
C LYS A 56 -0.72 26.85 28.10
N GLY A 57 -0.18 25.91 27.33
CA GLY A 57 1.05 25.17 27.69
C GLY A 57 0.87 24.14 28.79
N ARG A 58 -0.34 23.60 28.98
CA ARG A 58 -0.66 22.54 29.96
C ARG A 58 -0.82 21.21 29.27
N TYR A 59 -0.29 20.15 29.85
CA TYR A 59 -0.43 18.78 29.33
C TYR A 59 -1.74 18.15 29.81
N MET A 60 -2.41 17.41 28.94
CA MET A 60 -3.64 16.65 29.21
C MET A 60 -3.55 15.28 28.59
N SER A 61 -4.12 14.28 29.27
CA SER A 61 -4.32 12.95 28.73
C SER A 61 -5.51 12.93 27.76
N VAL A 62 -5.39 12.15 26.69
CA VAL A 62 -6.47 11.92 25.73
C VAL A 62 -7.48 10.89 26.28
N GLU A 63 -7.00 9.91 27.06
CA GLU A 63 -7.83 8.83 27.62
C GLU A 63 -8.68 9.26 28.83
N GLY A 64 -8.40 10.42 29.41
CA GLY A 64 -9.12 10.93 30.59
C GLY A 64 -10.51 11.51 30.34
N GLU A 65 -10.88 11.83 29.11
CA GLU A 65 -12.21 12.27 28.68
C GLU A 65 -12.79 11.23 27.73
N ASN A 66 -13.84 10.52 28.13
CA ASN A 66 -14.58 9.53 27.32
C ASN A 66 -15.16 10.09 25.99
N SER A 67 -14.85 11.34 25.66
CA SER A 67 -15.34 12.09 24.50
C SER A 67 -14.28 12.49 23.49
N THR A 68 -13.02 12.07 23.65
CA THR A 68 -11.93 12.42 22.69
C THR A 68 -11.25 11.20 22.13
N VAL A 69 -10.97 11.24 20.82
CA VAL A 69 -10.23 10.19 20.09
C VAL A 69 -9.18 10.81 19.19
N VAL A 70 -8.17 10.01 18.90
CA VAL A 70 -7.10 10.33 17.94
C VAL A 70 -7.25 9.47 16.70
N GLY A 71 -7.03 10.07 15.52
CA GLY A 71 -7.08 9.34 14.28
C GLY A 71 -6.66 10.18 13.08
N LYS A 72 -6.67 9.56 11.90
CA LYS A 72 -6.29 10.17 10.62
C LYS A 72 -7.53 10.71 9.90
N LEU A 73 -7.50 11.99 9.52
CA LEU A 73 -8.59 12.63 8.77
C LEU A 73 -8.57 12.21 7.30
N VAL A 74 -9.65 11.61 6.83
CA VAL A 74 -9.89 11.29 5.42
C VAL A 74 -11.07 12.11 4.91
N CYS A 75 -10.80 13.09 4.04
CA CYS A 75 -11.82 13.96 3.48
C CYS A 75 -12.53 13.33 2.28
N ASN A 76 -13.80 13.68 2.11
CA ASN A 76 -14.55 13.35 0.90
C ASN A 76 -14.05 14.18 -0.28
N ALA A 77 -14.07 13.62 -1.51
CA ALA A 77 -13.66 14.33 -2.72
C ALA A 77 -14.51 15.56 -3.09
N LYS A 78 -15.65 15.82 -2.43
CA LYS A 78 -16.46 17.04 -2.58
C LYS A 78 -16.25 18.06 -1.44
N GLY A 79 -15.43 17.75 -0.41
CA GLY A 79 -14.97 18.64 0.66
C GLY A 79 -16.00 19.11 1.66
N PHE A 80 -17.18 18.55 1.66
CA PHE A 80 -18.23 18.96 2.58
C PHE A 80 -18.16 18.24 3.93
N PHE A 81 -17.42 17.13 4.01
CA PHE A 81 -17.26 16.31 5.20
C PHE A 81 -16.02 15.40 5.07
N GLY A 82 -15.62 14.82 6.17
CA GLY A 82 -14.61 13.76 6.25
C GLY A 82 -14.95 12.75 7.34
N PHE A 83 -14.14 11.71 7.42
CA PHE A 83 -14.14 10.77 8.52
C PHE A 83 -12.79 10.78 9.19
N VAL A 84 -12.74 10.64 10.48
CA VAL A 84 -11.51 10.35 11.21
C VAL A 84 -11.49 8.86 11.48
N ILE A 85 -10.55 8.19 10.84
CA ILE A 85 -10.25 6.78 11.07
C ILE A 85 -9.47 6.73 12.39
N CYS A 86 -10.07 6.11 13.41
CA CYS A 86 -9.49 6.08 14.74
C CYS A 86 -8.22 5.23 14.79
N ASP A 87 -7.22 5.65 15.56
CA ASP A 87 -6.00 4.86 15.79
C ASP A 87 -6.31 3.57 16.58
N ASN A 88 -7.38 3.55 17.35
CA ASN A 88 -7.89 2.38 18.04
C ASN A 88 -8.86 1.62 17.13
N GLU A 89 -8.47 0.45 16.64
CA GLU A 89 -9.24 -0.39 15.73
C GLU A 89 -10.61 -0.87 16.30
N ASN A 90 -10.80 -0.77 17.62
CA ASN A 90 -12.07 -1.11 18.27
C ASN A 90 -13.10 0.05 18.26
N GLU A 91 -12.70 1.22 17.77
CA GLU A 91 -13.57 2.39 17.67
C GLU A 91 -14.04 2.61 16.23
N SER A 92 -15.34 2.93 16.08
CA SER A 92 -15.89 3.27 14.76
C SER A 92 -15.41 4.64 14.29
N ASP A 93 -15.24 4.80 12.98
CA ASP A 93 -14.90 6.07 12.35
C ASP A 93 -15.84 7.19 12.74
N ILE A 94 -15.28 8.40 12.92
CA ILE A 94 -16.04 9.58 13.37
C ILE A 94 -16.30 10.49 12.18
N PHE A 95 -17.56 10.81 11.95
CA PHE A 95 -17.97 11.79 10.95
C PHE A 95 -17.62 13.21 11.39
N ILE A 96 -16.95 13.97 10.50
CA ILE A 96 -16.60 15.38 10.72
C ILE A 96 -17.22 16.23 9.61
N SER A 97 -18.05 17.20 9.98
CA SER A 97 -18.59 18.14 9.01
C SER A 97 -17.49 19.09 8.50
N GLY A 98 -17.67 19.65 7.30
CA GLY A 98 -16.68 20.57 6.75
C GLY A 98 -16.43 21.82 7.59
N ASP A 99 -17.38 22.23 8.42
CA ASP A 99 -17.25 23.41 9.30
C ASP A 99 -16.52 23.06 10.61
N ASP A 100 -16.50 21.77 11.00
CA ASP A 100 -15.90 21.24 12.23
C ASP A 100 -14.46 20.74 12.03
N MET A 101 -13.90 20.84 10.80
CA MET A 101 -12.51 20.45 10.50
C MET A 101 -11.46 21.46 10.97
N GLY A 102 -11.84 22.72 11.25
CA GLY A 102 -10.88 23.78 11.59
C GLY A 102 -9.90 24.08 10.45
N ASP A 103 -8.60 23.99 10.75
CA ASP A 103 -7.49 24.14 9.79
C ASP A 103 -6.91 22.79 9.34
N ALA A 104 -7.50 21.67 9.77
CA ALA A 104 -7.08 20.34 9.35
C ALA A 104 -7.42 20.09 7.87
N ILE A 105 -6.57 19.34 7.22
CA ILE A 105 -6.71 18.91 5.82
C ILE A 105 -6.62 17.38 5.72
N ASN A 106 -6.97 16.85 4.54
CA ASN A 106 -6.90 15.42 4.28
C ASN A 106 -5.51 14.85 4.63
N GLY A 107 -5.46 13.76 5.37
CA GLY A 107 -4.24 13.09 5.77
C GLY A 107 -3.68 13.51 7.11
N ASP A 108 -4.15 14.63 7.70
CA ASP A 108 -3.69 15.08 9.02
C ASP A 108 -4.10 14.10 10.12
N ARG A 109 -3.21 13.87 11.09
CA ARG A 109 -3.52 13.17 12.34
C ARG A 109 -4.06 14.15 13.35
N VAL A 110 -5.25 13.88 13.88
CA VAL A 110 -6.03 14.87 14.62
C VAL A 110 -6.59 14.30 15.92
N ILE A 111 -6.85 15.21 16.87
CA ILE A 111 -7.68 14.93 18.04
C ILE A 111 -9.11 15.41 17.73
N VAL A 112 -10.05 14.51 17.91
CA VAL A 112 -11.48 14.78 17.73
C VAL A 112 -12.18 14.72 19.07
N HIS A 113 -13.03 15.70 19.35
CA HIS A 113 -14.01 15.62 20.42
C HIS A 113 -15.31 15.06 19.83
N ILE A 114 -15.86 14.03 20.48
CA ILE A 114 -17.08 13.36 20.04
C ILE A 114 -18.28 14.12 20.61
N ASP A 115 -19.23 14.43 19.75
CA ASP A 115 -20.46 15.10 20.13
C ASP A 115 -21.44 14.07 20.74
N ASP A 116 -22.30 14.53 21.71
CA ASP A 116 -23.26 13.66 22.40
C ASP A 116 -24.36 13.06 21.51
N ASN A 117 -24.49 13.53 20.26
CA ASN A 117 -25.53 13.09 19.33
C ASN A 117 -24.92 12.55 18.04
N ASP A 118 -25.39 11.39 17.62
CA ASP A 118 -25.06 10.84 16.29
C ASP A 118 -25.66 11.72 15.18
N ASN A 119 -25.05 11.64 13.99
CA ASN A 119 -25.59 12.33 12.82
C ASN A 119 -26.92 11.70 12.36
N ALA A 120 -27.62 12.39 11.43
CA ALA A 120 -28.89 11.93 10.86
C ALA A 120 -28.85 10.52 10.19
N LYS A 121 -27.67 9.94 10.02
CA LYS A 121 -27.45 8.58 9.46
C LYS A 121 -26.99 7.57 10.51
N GLY A 122 -26.95 7.96 11.79
CA GLY A 122 -26.53 7.06 12.88
C GLY A 122 -25.01 6.87 13.01
N HIS A 123 -24.18 7.72 12.37
CA HIS A 123 -22.73 7.70 12.60
C HIS A 123 -22.34 8.63 13.75
N ARG A 124 -21.39 8.22 14.58
CA ARG A 124 -20.78 9.08 15.60
C ARG A 124 -20.25 10.35 14.93
N GLN A 125 -20.54 11.49 15.48
CA GLN A 125 -20.14 12.80 14.97
C GLN A 125 -19.20 13.48 15.97
N GLY A 126 -18.33 14.37 15.46
CA GLY A 126 -17.42 15.14 16.30
C GLY A 126 -16.82 16.32 15.57
N HIS A 127 -16.00 17.09 16.30
CA HIS A 127 -15.26 18.22 15.76
C HIS A 127 -13.76 18.10 16.09
N ILE A 128 -12.90 18.56 15.16
CA ILE A 128 -11.45 18.53 15.34
C ILE A 128 -11.06 19.64 16.30
N THR A 129 -10.44 19.24 17.41
CA THR A 129 -9.94 20.18 18.43
C THR A 129 -8.49 20.59 18.18
N LYS A 130 -7.68 19.67 17.63
CA LYS A 130 -6.25 19.92 17.37
C LYS A 130 -5.72 19.02 16.25
N VAL A 131 -4.79 19.54 15.46
CA VAL A 131 -3.95 18.76 14.57
C VAL A 131 -2.68 18.38 15.34
N LEU A 132 -2.41 17.07 15.43
CA LEU A 132 -1.22 16.51 16.06
C LEU A 132 -0.04 16.48 15.10
N GLU A 133 -0.32 15.98 13.89
CA GLU A 133 0.67 15.80 12.85
C GLU A 133 0.08 16.19 11.48
N ARG A 134 0.87 16.88 10.68
CA ARG A 134 0.49 17.26 9.31
C ARG A 134 0.81 16.13 8.35
N GLY A 135 -0.22 15.61 7.69
CA GLY A 135 -0.10 14.52 6.73
C GLY A 135 0.48 14.95 5.37
N ASN A 136 0.54 16.26 5.10
CA ASN A 136 1.06 16.78 3.84
C ASN A 136 2.07 17.88 4.12
N LYS A 137 3.35 17.66 3.79
CA LYS A 137 4.41 18.68 3.85
C LYS A 137 4.53 19.40 2.53
N VAL A 138 4.35 18.66 1.44
CA VAL A 138 4.38 19.14 0.06
C VAL A 138 3.02 18.89 -0.58
N ILE A 139 2.52 19.86 -1.33
CA ILE A 139 1.29 19.69 -2.13
C ILE A 139 1.63 19.96 -3.58
N VAL A 140 1.30 19.00 -4.45
CA VAL A 140 1.38 19.16 -5.90
C VAL A 140 0.07 19.71 -6.45
N GLY A 141 0.16 20.59 -7.43
CA GLY A 141 -1.01 21.17 -8.07
C GLY A 141 -0.67 22.11 -9.21
N VAL A 142 -1.70 22.66 -9.85
CA VAL A 142 -1.58 23.53 -11.01
C VAL A 142 -1.88 24.97 -10.66
N ILE A 143 -1.05 25.89 -11.12
CA ILE A 143 -1.30 27.35 -11.02
C ILE A 143 -2.46 27.71 -11.95
N TYR A 144 -3.62 27.99 -11.40
CA TYR A 144 -4.84 28.24 -12.17
C TYR A 144 -5.32 29.69 -12.15
N LYS A 145 -4.74 30.52 -11.29
CA LYS A 145 -5.16 31.92 -11.12
C LYS A 145 -4.01 32.77 -10.58
N GLU A 146 -3.88 33.95 -11.18
CA GLU A 146 -3.04 35.04 -10.70
C GLU A 146 -3.91 36.20 -10.21
N LYS A 147 -3.59 36.79 -9.09
CA LYS A 147 -4.24 37.99 -8.57
C LYS A 147 -3.23 38.84 -7.77
N GLU A 148 -3.02 40.09 -8.21
CA GLU A 148 -2.09 41.03 -7.60
C GLU A 148 -0.66 40.45 -7.55
N ARG A 149 -0.16 40.12 -6.35
CA ARG A 149 1.18 39.58 -6.10
C ARG A 149 1.14 38.08 -5.71
N TYR A 150 0.03 37.39 -5.98
CA TYR A 150 -0.16 36.02 -5.56
C TYR A 150 -0.62 35.12 -6.69
N PHE A 151 -0.05 33.91 -6.71
CA PHE A 151 -0.57 32.79 -7.46
C PHE A 151 -1.47 31.93 -6.58
N TYR A 152 -2.46 31.29 -7.21
CA TYR A 152 -3.36 30.34 -6.59
C TYR A 152 -3.15 28.99 -7.25
N VAL A 153 -2.85 27.97 -6.43
CA VAL A 153 -2.64 26.60 -6.88
C VAL A 153 -3.86 25.77 -6.56
N ARG A 154 -4.28 25.00 -7.54
CA ARG A 154 -5.31 23.97 -7.39
C ARG A 154 -4.60 22.65 -7.14
N PRO A 155 -4.78 21.99 -5.95
CA PRO A 155 -4.19 20.71 -5.66
C PRO A 155 -4.64 19.62 -6.66
N ASP A 156 -3.75 18.71 -6.99
CA ASP A 156 -4.08 17.51 -7.75
C ASP A 156 -4.91 16.55 -6.90
N ASN A 157 -4.59 16.44 -5.62
CA ASN A 157 -5.41 15.69 -4.65
C ASN A 157 -6.73 16.43 -4.38
N ARG A 158 -7.81 15.92 -4.95
CA ARG A 158 -9.17 16.50 -4.82
C ARG A 158 -9.73 16.45 -3.41
N LYS A 159 -9.12 15.74 -2.47
CA LYS A 159 -9.50 15.72 -1.05
C LYS A 159 -8.94 16.92 -0.28
N ILE A 160 -8.05 17.72 -0.89
CA ILE A 160 -7.51 18.96 -0.30
C ILE A 160 -8.30 20.15 -0.87
N TYR A 161 -9.17 20.74 -0.04
CA TYR A 161 -10.07 21.85 -0.45
C TYR A 161 -9.54 23.23 -0.13
N SER A 162 -8.42 23.30 0.58
CA SER A 162 -7.84 24.55 0.97
C SER A 162 -7.30 25.29 -0.24
N LYS A 163 -7.46 26.63 -0.24
CA LYS A 163 -6.87 27.48 -1.26
C LYS A 163 -5.38 27.62 -0.96
N ILE A 164 -4.55 27.13 -1.86
CA ILE A 164 -3.11 27.26 -1.78
C ILE A 164 -2.72 28.58 -2.41
N ILE A 165 -1.99 29.39 -1.69
CA ILE A 165 -1.59 30.77 -2.05
C ILE A 165 -0.07 30.85 -1.97
N ILE A 166 0.55 31.31 -3.05
CA ILE A 166 1.99 31.49 -3.17
C ILE A 166 2.25 32.94 -3.53
N ALA A 167 3.19 33.60 -2.86
CA ALA A 167 3.64 34.91 -3.31
C ALA A 167 4.43 34.76 -4.61
N GLN A 168 4.36 35.75 -5.50
CA GLN A 168 5.12 35.72 -6.76
C GLN A 168 6.62 35.64 -6.52
N SER A 169 7.12 36.22 -5.41
CA SER A 169 8.53 36.12 -4.99
C SER A 169 8.94 34.67 -4.69
N ASP A 170 7.99 33.82 -4.28
CA ASP A 170 8.24 32.48 -3.79
C ASP A 170 7.82 31.42 -4.84
N ALA A 171 7.56 31.87 -6.08
CA ALA A 171 7.06 31.03 -7.16
C ALA A 171 8.16 30.49 -8.10
N MET A 172 9.45 30.77 -7.81
CA MET A 172 10.54 30.42 -8.72
C MET A 172 10.29 30.98 -10.14
N THR A 173 10.36 30.10 -11.16
CA THR A 173 10.09 30.44 -12.58
C THR A 173 8.68 30.03 -13.02
N ALA A 174 7.81 29.62 -12.09
CA ALA A 174 6.50 29.10 -12.40
C ALA A 174 5.55 30.15 -13.02
N GLN A 175 4.76 29.73 -13.97
CA GLN A 175 3.79 30.53 -14.70
C GLN A 175 2.36 29.96 -14.59
N MET A 176 1.40 30.71 -15.08
CA MET A 176 0.01 30.24 -15.21
C MET A 176 -0.05 28.98 -16.08
N GLY A 177 -0.70 27.94 -15.55
CA GLY A 177 -0.85 26.64 -16.22
C GLY A 177 0.25 25.64 -15.86
N ASP A 178 1.30 26.05 -15.16
CA ASP A 178 2.34 25.13 -14.74
C ASP A 178 1.87 24.27 -13.54
N ARG A 179 2.32 23.02 -13.53
CA ARG A 179 2.25 22.13 -12.39
C ARG A 179 3.45 22.39 -11.50
N VAL A 180 3.21 22.54 -10.21
CA VAL A 180 4.23 22.91 -9.22
C VAL A 180 4.11 22.03 -7.97
N ALA A 181 5.24 21.77 -7.34
CA ALA A 181 5.32 21.25 -5.99
C ALA A 181 5.48 22.40 -5.01
N VAL A 182 4.63 22.48 -4.02
CA VAL A 182 4.53 23.57 -3.05
C VAL A 182 4.83 23.04 -1.67
N GLN A 183 5.91 23.51 -1.06
CA GLN A 183 6.21 23.32 0.37
C GLN A 183 5.27 24.20 1.18
N ILE A 184 4.55 23.61 2.13
CA ILE A 184 3.65 24.35 3.01
C ILE A 184 4.47 25.10 4.05
N THR A 185 4.26 26.41 4.16
CA THR A 185 4.90 27.27 5.16
C THR A 185 3.96 27.65 6.30
N ARG A 186 2.66 27.76 6.01
CA ARG A 186 1.67 28.17 7.02
C ARG A 186 0.24 27.72 6.69
N TYR A 187 -0.46 27.23 7.68
CA TYR A 187 -1.91 27.00 7.67
C TYR A 187 -2.67 28.20 8.27
N SER A 188 -3.90 28.42 7.83
CA SER A 188 -4.77 29.49 8.32
C SER A 188 -6.18 28.99 8.60
N ASP A 189 -6.79 29.46 9.69
CA ASP A 189 -8.15 29.13 10.13
C ASP A 189 -9.26 29.36 9.07
N LYS A 190 -8.92 30.07 7.99
CA LYS A 190 -9.86 30.35 6.88
C LYS A 190 -9.71 29.40 5.70
N LYS A 191 -9.27 28.16 5.92
CA LYS A 191 -9.03 27.16 4.86
C LYS A 191 -8.11 27.70 3.76
N LYS A 192 -7.05 28.42 4.14
CA LYS A 192 -6.01 28.90 3.24
C LYS A 192 -4.68 28.29 3.68
N ILE A 193 -3.94 27.83 2.72
CA ILE A 193 -2.60 27.30 2.89
C ILE A 193 -1.65 28.29 2.19
N PHE A 194 -0.58 28.66 2.85
CA PHE A 194 0.50 29.44 2.25
C PHE A 194 1.72 28.55 2.07
N GLY A 195 2.41 28.72 0.97
CA GLY A 195 3.58 27.91 0.66
C GLY A 195 4.50 28.61 -0.32
N GLU A 196 5.61 27.96 -0.60
CA GLU A 196 6.61 28.32 -1.58
C GLU A 196 6.79 27.20 -2.61
N VAL A 197 7.07 27.55 -3.86
CA VAL A 197 7.34 26.55 -4.91
C VAL A 197 8.74 25.99 -4.70
N ILE A 198 8.85 24.69 -4.53
CA ILE A 198 10.12 23.97 -4.42
C ILE A 198 10.55 23.35 -5.75
N SER A 199 9.59 23.09 -6.66
CA SER A 199 9.88 22.57 -8.00
C SER A 199 8.79 22.96 -9.00
N VAL A 200 9.20 23.29 -10.23
CA VAL A 200 8.33 23.51 -11.37
C VAL A 200 8.40 22.26 -12.23
N LEU A 201 7.30 21.49 -12.28
CA LEU A 201 7.23 20.18 -12.92
C LEU A 201 6.93 20.28 -14.44
N GLY A 202 6.54 21.45 -14.91
CA GLY A 202 6.22 21.72 -16.32
C GLY A 202 4.72 21.91 -16.58
N GLN A 203 4.32 21.82 -17.84
CA GLN A 203 2.93 22.04 -18.23
C GLN A 203 1.99 21.00 -17.64
N GLN A 204 0.78 21.41 -17.27
CA GLN A 204 -0.21 20.58 -16.57
C GLN A 204 -0.57 19.28 -17.28
N ASP A 205 -0.59 19.27 -18.61
CA ASP A 205 -1.06 18.13 -19.42
C ASP A 205 0.08 17.19 -19.86
N SER A 206 1.32 17.47 -19.49
CA SER A 206 2.47 16.60 -19.78
C SER A 206 2.43 15.34 -18.91
N LEU A 207 2.51 14.16 -19.54
CA LEU A 207 2.56 12.88 -18.85
C LEU A 207 3.70 12.85 -17.83
N LYS A 208 4.89 13.29 -18.23
CA LYS A 208 6.05 13.40 -17.34
C LYS A 208 5.76 14.26 -16.10
N SER A 209 5.13 15.43 -16.29
CA SER A 209 4.79 16.31 -15.16
C SER A 209 3.76 15.70 -14.22
N CYS A 210 2.86 14.85 -14.76
CA CYS A 210 1.90 14.10 -13.95
C CYS A 210 2.57 13.03 -13.11
N ILE A 211 3.49 12.25 -13.70
CA ILE A 211 4.26 11.21 -12.98
C ILE A 211 5.11 11.84 -11.86
N GLU A 212 5.87 12.89 -12.18
CA GLU A 212 6.65 13.63 -11.16
C GLU A 212 5.75 14.16 -10.03
N GLY A 213 4.54 14.63 -10.39
CA GLY A 213 3.54 15.06 -9.43
C GLY A 213 3.05 13.94 -8.51
N ILE A 214 2.87 12.74 -9.02
CA ILE A 214 2.48 11.57 -8.22
C ILE A 214 3.61 11.18 -7.27
N ILE A 215 4.85 11.11 -7.76
CA ILE A 215 6.02 10.76 -6.97
C ILE A 215 6.19 11.71 -5.78
N LEU A 216 6.20 13.01 -6.05
CA LEU A 216 6.34 14.04 -5.00
C LEU A 216 5.13 14.11 -4.07
N GLY A 217 3.93 13.88 -4.60
CA GLY A 217 2.69 13.87 -3.82
C GLY A 217 2.60 12.71 -2.82
N ASN A 218 3.34 11.63 -3.04
CA ASN A 218 3.45 10.48 -2.14
C ASN A 218 4.74 10.50 -1.31
N ASP A 219 5.45 11.61 -1.23
CA ASP A 219 6.71 11.81 -0.48
C ASP A 219 7.82 10.82 -0.87
N ILE A 220 7.83 10.40 -2.14
CA ILE A 220 8.84 9.47 -2.68
C ILE A 220 10.04 10.26 -3.19
N LYS A 221 11.20 10.00 -2.58
CA LYS A 221 12.46 10.65 -2.92
C LYS A 221 13.16 9.89 -4.07
N GLN A 222 13.38 10.55 -5.19
CA GLN A 222 13.98 9.92 -6.36
C GLN A 222 15.51 9.84 -6.26
N GLU A 223 16.16 10.92 -5.85
CA GLU A 223 17.62 11.00 -5.82
C GLU A 223 18.18 10.59 -4.44
N PHE A 224 19.38 10.05 -4.43
CA PHE A 224 20.13 9.75 -3.21
C PHE A 224 20.93 10.97 -2.77
N ASP A 225 21.09 11.12 -1.46
CA ASP A 225 21.96 12.16 -0.90
C ASP A 225 23.43 11.90 -1.25
N LYS A 226 24.22 12.98 -1.37
CA LYS A 226 25.66 12.87 -1.68
C LYS A 226 26.43 12.02 -0.68
N GLU A 227 26.05 12.05 0.59
CA GLU A 227 26.69 11.26 1.64
C GLU A 227 26.46 9.76 1.40
N THR A 228 25.22 9.38 1.09
CA THR A 228 24.84 8.02 0.74
C THR A 228 25.59 7.51 -0.50
N LEU A 229 25.67 8.32 -1.57
CA LEU A 229 26.41 7.97 -2.78
C LEU A 229 27.92 7.82 -2.52
N ASN A 230 28.51 8.75 -1.75
CA ASN A 230 29.92 8.68 -1.39
C ASN A 230 30.25 7.44 -0.53
N GLU A 231 29.31 6.96 0.28
CA GLU A 231 29.48 5.74 1.04
C GLU A 231 29.36 4.52 0.14
N ALA A 232 28.37 4.48 -0.75
CA ALA A 232 28.19 3.42 -1.74
C ALA A 232 29.41 3.26 -2.65
N ASP A 233 30.01 4.34 -3.12
CA ASP A 233 31.19 4.34 -4.00
C ASP A 233 32.45 3.76 -3.33
N LYS A 234 32.51 3.74 -2.00
CA LYS A 234 33.63 3.15 -1.25
C LYS A 234 33.53 1.63 -1.10
N ILE A 235 32.35 1.06 -1.38
CA ILE A 235 32.12 -0.38 -1.26
C ILE A 235 32.74 -1.10 -2.47
N PRO A 236 33.66 -2.05 -2.23
CA PRO A 236 34.24 -2.85 -3.32
C PRO A 236 33.15 -3.62 -4.08
N GLN A 237 33.26 -3.67 -5.40
CA GLN A 237 32.32 -4.41 -6.26
C GLN A 237 32.64 -5.91 -6.39
N THR A 238 33.66 -6.37 -5.67
CA THR A 238 34.06 -7.78 -5.60
C THR A 238 34.17 -8.21 -4.14
N VAL A 239 33.79 -9.45 -3.86
CA VAL A 239 33.94 -10.05 -2.52
C VAL A 239 35.41 -10.30 -2.25
N THR A 240 35.86 -9.91 -1.06
CA THR A 240 37.26 -10.09 -0.63
C THR A 240 37.42 -11.37 0.21
N GLU A 241 38.65 -11.97 0.20
CA GLU A 241 38.92 -13.19 0.96
C GLU A 241 38.61 -13.03 2.49
N SER A 242 38.80 -11.84 3.03
CA SER A 242 38.49 -11.57 4.43
C SER A 242 37.00 -11.72 4.78
N GLN A 243 36.11 -11.56 3.79
CA GLN A 243 34.67 -11.71 3.95
C GLN A 243 34.20 -13.17 3.91
N PHE A 244 35.06 -14.11 3.54
CA PHE A 244 34.76 -15.56 3.58
C PHE A 244 34.82 -16.12 5.00
N ALA A 245 35.51 -15.46 5.90
CA ALA A 245 35.69 -15.94 7.26
C ALA A 245 34.34 -16.13 7.98
N GLY A 246 34.11 -17.34 8.50
CA GLY A 246 32.86 -17.71 9.20
C GLY A 246 31.66 -17.91 8.30
N ARG A 247 31.85 -18.02 6.99
CA ARG A 247 30.81 -18.34 5.99
C ARG A 247 31.00 -19.74 5.43
N GLU A 248 29.92 -20.39 5.07
CA GLU A 248 29.97 -21.65 4.33
C GLU A 248 30.28 -21.39 2.87
N ASP A 249 31.22 -22.12 2.31
CA ASP A 249 31.58 -22.06 0.90
C ASP A 249 30.65 -22.98 0.10
N LEU A 250 29.75 -22.38 -0.64
CA LEU A 250 28.73 -23.05 -1.49
C LEU A 250 29.00 -22.84 -2.99
N ARG A 251 30.17 -22.30 -3.35
CA ARG A 251 30.50 -21.92 -4.73
C ARG A 251 30.50 -23.07 -5.71
N ASP A 252 30.72 -24.29 -5.26
CA ASP A 252 30.72 -25.49 -6.10
C ASP A 252 29.31 -26.08 -6.30
N MET A 253 28.30 -25.63 -5.53
CA MET A 253 26.94 -26.10 -5.70
C MET A 253 26.30 -25.57 -7.00
N ILE A 254 25.33 -26.31 -7.53
CA ILE A 254 24.46 -25.85 -8.62
C ILE A 254 23.42 -24.91 -8.00
N ILE A 255 23.73 -23.63 -8.07
CA ILE A 255 22.87 -22.52 -7.58
C ILE A 255 22.66 -21.59 -8.77
N PHE A 256 21.44 -21.11 -8.96
CA PHE A 256 21.09 -20.18 -10.05
C PHE A 256 19.92 -19.29 -9.65
N THR A 257 19.76 -18.15 -10.33
CA THR A 257 18.63 -17.23 -10.16
C THR A 257 17.60 -17.45 -11.26
N ILE A 258 16.31 -17.15 -10.97
CA ILE A 258 15.21 -17.15 -11.95
C ILE A 258 14.39 -15.87 -11.73
N ASP A 259 14.49 -14.93 -12.67
CA ASP A 259 13.92 -13.59 -12.54
C ASP A 259 13.20 -13.13 -13.81
N GLY A 260 12.64 -11.94 -13.80
CA GLY A 260 12.13 -11.28 -15.01
C GLY A 260 13.24 -10.97 -16.02
N ASP A 261 12.90 -10.82 -17.30
CA ASP A 261 13.89 -10.57 -18.36
C ASP A 261 14.67 -9.27 -18.12
N ASP A 262 14.04 -8.23 -17.61
CA ASP A 262 14.62 -6.91 -17.36
C ASP A 262 15.19 -6.72 -15.95
N ALA A 263 15.05 -7.70 -15.07
CA ALA A 263 15.58 -7.64 -13.70
C ALA A 263 17.10 -7.55 -13.67
N ARG A 264 17.65 -6.78 -12.72
CA ARG A 264 19.07 -6.59 -12.47
C ARG A 264 19.46 -6.72 -11.01
N ASP A 265 18.50 -6.68 -10.12
CA ASP A 265 18.61 -6.73 -8.66
C ASP A 265 18.18 -8.11 -8.15
N PHE A 266 19.04 -9.11 -8.43
CA PHE A 266 18.76 -10.51 -8.09
C PHE A 266 18.92 -10.72 -6.58
N ASP A 267 17.77 -10.71 -5.86
CA ASP A 267 17.72 -10.90 -4.42
C ASP A 267 17.95 -12.36 -4.02
N ASP A 268 17.45 -13.31 -4.81
CA ASP A 268 17.39 -14.72 -4.45
C ASP A 268 17.97 -15.65 -5.50
N ALA A 269 18.58 -16.72 -5.02
CA ALA A 269 19.04 -17.84 -5.82
C ALA A 269 18.61 -19.14 -5.15
N VAL A 270 18.45 -20.20 -5.93
CA VAL A 270 17.91 -21.47 -5.46
C VAL A 270 18.81 -22.64 -5.80
N SER A 271 18.81 -23.67 -4.96
CA SER A 271 19.43 -24.96 -5.21
C SER A 271 18.53 -26.08 -4.70
N LEU A 272 18.55 -27.23 -5.35
CA LEU A 272 17.78 -28.40 -4.93
C LEU A 272 18.55 -29.68 -5.19
N THR A 273 18.55 -30.56 -4.20
CA THR A 273 19.08 -31.93 -4.31
C THR A 273 18.15 -32.92 -3.60
N LEU A 274 18.23 -34.19 -3.96
CA LEU A 274 17.58 -35.27 -3.21
C LEU A 274 18.55 -35.89 -2.22
N LYS A 275 18.12 -36.09 -0.99
CA LYS A 275 18.85 -36.87 0.01
C LYS A 275 18.65 -38.36 -0.17
N ASN A 276 19.52 -39.19 0.44
CA ASN A 276 19.45 -40.65 0.36
C ASN A 276 18.14 -41.24 0.93
N ASN A 277 17.45 -40.49 1.79
CA ASN A 277 16.14 -40.88 2.35
C ASN A 277 14.95 -40.49 1.46
N GLY A 278 15.21 -39.93 0.28
CA GLY A 278 14.18 -39.49 -0.66
C GLY A 278 13.59 -38.11 -0.36
N ASN A 279 14.03 -37.43 0.71
CA ASN A 279 13.60 -36.07 1.01
C ASN A 279 14.30 -35.08 0.08
N TYR A 280 13.61 -33.99 -0.24
CA TYR A 280 14.15 -32.84 -0.95
C TYR A 280 15.00 -32.01 0.00
N TYR A 281 16.14 -31.52 -0.50
CA TYR A 281 17.00 -30.59 0.25
C TYR A 281 17.08 -29.28 -0.52
N LEU A 282 16.15 -28.38 -0.22
CA LEU A 282 15.99 -27.08 -0.86
C LEU A 282 16.89 -26.05 -0.16
N GLY A 283 17.74 -25.38 -0.94
CA GLY A 283 18.50 -24.20 -0.52
C GLY A 283 17.90 -22.95 -1.13
N VAL A 284 17.62 -21.96 -0.29
CA VAL A 284 17.23 -20.60 -0.68
C VAL A 284 18.34 -19.67 -0.19
N HIS A 285 18.98 -18.98 -1.14
CA HIS A 285 20.17 -18.17 -0.91
C HIS A 285 19.85 -16.71 -1.20
N ILE A 286 19.78 -15.89 -0.15
CA ILE A 286 19.37 -14.49 -0.26
C ILE A 286 20.60 -13.58 -0.15
N ALA A 287 20.66 -12.57 -0.98
CA ALA A 287 21.72 -11.57 -0.99
C ALA A 287 21.95 -10.98 0.41
N ASP A 288 23.17 -11.08 0.94
CA ASP A 288 23.52 -10.52 2.27
C ASP A 288 23.77 -9.01 2.19
N VAL A 289 22.71 -8.26 1.88
CA VAL A 289 22.75 -6.80 1.80
C VAL A 289 23.23 -6.18 3.11
N SER A 290 22.91 -6.80 4.25
CA SER A 290 23.31 -6.36 5.58
C SER A 290 24.82 -6.41 5.82
N GLU A 291 25.59 -7.06 4.93
CA GLU A 291 27.05 -6.99 4.98
C GLU A 291 27.60 -5.65 4.53
N TYR A 292 26.89 -4.99 3.63
CA TYR A 292 27.30 -3.71 3.04
C TYR A 292 26.55 -2.52 3.65
N VAL A 293 25.28 -2.68 3.97
CA VAL A 293 24.42 -1.64 4.57
C VAL A 293 24.41 -1.83 6.08
N LYS A 294 25.38 -1.21 6.75
CA LYS A 294 25.59 -1.36 8.20
C LYS A 294 24.72 -0.39 8.99
N GLU A 295 24.29 -0.81 10.18
CA GLU A 295 23.53 0.01 11.13
C GLU A 295 24.25 1.33 11.46
N GLY A 296 23.53 2.45 11.46
CA GLY A 296 24.06 3.77 11.78
C GLY A 296 24.81 4.49 10.64
N THR A 297 24.86 3.90 9.44
CA THR A 297 25.51 4.51 8.26
C THR A 297 24.55 5.39 7.45
N ALA A 298 25.06 6.19 6.53
CA ALA A 298 24.23 7.00 5.63
C ALA A 298 23.40 6.12 4.70
N LEU A 299 23.96 5.01 4.22
CA LEU A 299 23.25 4.00 3.41
C LEU A 299 22.06 3.41 4.17
N GLU A 300 22.25 3.05 5.42
CA GLU A 300 21.19 2.49 6.25
C GLU A 300 20.08 3.52 6.51
N ASN A 301 20.45 4.73 6.90
CA ASN A 301 19.51 5.80 7.14
C ASN A 301 18.66 6.12 5.91
N GLU A 302 19.25 6.08 4.72
CA GLU A 302 18.52 6.29 3.46
C GLU A 302 17.64 5.10 3.10
N ALA A 303 18.12 3.86 3.27
CA ALA A 303 17.32 2.65 3.09
C ALA A 303 16.10 2.62 4.03
N TYR A 304 16.29 2.99 5.29
CA TYR A 304 15.20 3.14 6.27
C TYR A 304 14.17 4.18 5.81
N LYS A 305 14.63 5.38 5.43
CA LYS A 305 13.74 6.47 4.97
C LYS A 305 12.90 6.07 3.76
N ARG A 306 13.48 5.32 2.81
CA ARG A 306 12.78 4.83 1.63
C ARG A 306 11.85 3.67 1.94
N GLY A 307 12.22 2.80 2.85
CA GLY A 307 11.47 1.63 3.32
C GLY A 307 11.28 0.53 2.27
N THR A 308 11.12 0.89 1.01
CA THR A 308 10.98 -0.04 -0.14
C THR A 308 11.41 0.60 -1.44
N SER A 309 11.76 -0.20 -2.46
CA SER A 309 11.83 0.25 -3.84
C SER A 309 10.41 0.49 -4.38
N VAL A 310 10.28 1.37 -5.37
CA VAL A 310 9.00 1.73 -6.01
C VAL A 310 9.10 1.42 -7.50
N TYR A 311 8.17 0.59 -8.02
CA TYR A 311 8.18 0.09 -9.39
C TYR A 311 7.11 0.81 -10.22
N LEU A 312 7.51 1.88 -10.91
CA LEU A 312 6.62 2.62 -11.79
C LEU A 312 6.68 2.05 -13.21
N ALA A 313 5.64 2.27 -14.00
CA ALA A 313 5.57 1.75 -15.37
C ALA A 313 6.71 2.23 -16.28
N ASP A 314 7.33 3.40 -16.00
CA ASP A 314 8.40 3.99 -16.81
C ASP A 314 9.80 3.86 -16.17
N ARG A 315 9.88 3.58 -14.87
CA ARG A 315 11.16 3.51 -14.11
C ARG A 315 11.02 2.82 -12.77
N VAL A 316 12.17 2.40 -12.23
CA VAL A 316 12.28 1.95 -10.83
C VAL A 316 12.98 3.02 -10.00
N ILE A 317 12.41 3.35 -8.83
CA ILE A 317 13.06 4.17 -7.80
C ILE A 317 13.56 3.22 -6.72
N PRO A 318 14.87 2.89 -6.71
CA PRO A 318 15.39 1.83 -5.85
C PRO A 318 15.55 2.27 -4.40
N MET A 319 15.44 1.32 -3.45
CA MET A 319 15.72 1.54 -2.04
C MET A 319 17.22 1.80 -1.79
N LEU A 320 18.08 1.16 -2.56
CA LEU A 320 19.54 1.26 -2.45
C LEU A 320 20.16 1.83 -3.74
N PRO A 321 21.31 2.53 -3.67
CA PRO A 321 22.04 2.93 -4.87
C PRO A 321 22.32 1.75 -5.82
N THR A 322 22.24 2.00 -7.13
CA THR A 322 22.38 0.95 -8.17
C THR A 322 23.73 0.23 -8.15
N SER A 323 24.79 0.87 -7.64
CA SER A 323 26.08 0.20 -7.41
C SER A 323 25.97 -0.93 -6.37
N LEU A 324 24.99 -0.88 -5.45
CA LEU A 324 24.70 -1.97 -4.54
C LEU A 324 23.61 -2.87 -5.10
N SER A 325 22.44 -2.32 -5.44
CA SER A 325 21.26 -3.12 -5.83
C SER A 325 21.51 -3.97 -7.08
N ASN A 326 22.18 -3.44 -8.10
CA ASN A 326 22.48 -4.15 -9.35
C ASN A 326 23.94 -4.67 -9.39
N GLY A 327 24.78 -4.21 -8.44
CA GLY A 327 26.21 -4.50 -8.34
C GLY A 327 26.53 -5.59 -7.35
N ILE A 328 27.19 -5.21 -6.24
CA ILE A 328 27.76 -6.18 -5.27
C ILE A 328 26.71 -7.00 -4.54
N CYS A 329 25.51 -6.46 -4.29
CA CYS A 329 24.43 -7.18 -3.63
C CYS A 329 23.72 -8.15 -4.58
N SER A 330 23.54 -7.78 -5.85
CA SER A 330 22.85 -8.62 -6.83
C SER A 330 23.59 -9.95 -7.07
N LEU A 331 22.86 -11.07 -7.03
CA LEU A 331 23.40 -12.42 -7.21
C LEU A 331 23.73 -12.71 -8.67
N ASN A 332 24.51 -11.83 -9.29
CA ASN A 332 24.96 -11.93 -10.67
C ASN A 332 25.68 -13.28 -10.95
N PRO A 333 25.49 -13.87 -12.14
CA PRO A 333 26.10 -15.15 -12.46
C PRO A 333 27.62 -15.07 -12.58
N GLN A 334 28.29 -16.19 -12.29
CA GLN A 334 29.74 -16.43 -12.48
C GLN A 334 30.64 -15.50 -11.64
N VAL A 335 30.12 -14.93 -10.55
CA VAL A 335 30.88 -14.11 -9.59
C VAL A 335 30.52 -14.50 -8.17
N ASP A 336 31.52 -14.36 -7.26
CA ASP A 336 31.30 -14.63 -5.85
C ASP A 336 30.35 -13.59 -5.23
N ARG A 337 29.36 -14.05 -4.45
CA ARG A 337 28.41 -13.22 -3.74
C ARG A 337 28.18 -13.73 -2.32
N LEU A 338 28.02 -12.79 -1.41
CA LEU A 338 27.68 -13.11 -0.01
C LEU A 338 26.18 -13.30 0.13
N THR A 339 25.80 -14.37 0.82
CA THR A 339 24.41 -14.70 1.04
C THR A 339 24.14 -15.08 2.50
N LEU A 340 22.86 -14.94 2.89
CA LEU A 340 22.29 -15.61 4.02
C LEU A 340 21.42 -16.74 3.48
N SER A 341 21.85 -17.99 3.73
CA SER A 341 21.24 -19.17 3.12
C SER A 341 20.41 -19.95 4.13
N VAL A 342 19.20 -20.33 3.70
CA VAL A 342 18.37 -21.28 4.46
C VAL A 342 18.23 -22.57 3.67
N PHE A 343 18.66 -23.67 4.29
CA PHE A 343 18.44 -25.01 3.78
C PHE A 343 17.27 -25.66 4.51
N MET A 344 16.40 -26.29 3.75
CA MET A 344 15.20 -26.96 4.27
C MET A 344 15.18 -28.41 3.78
N GLU A 345 15.10 -29.37 4.69
CA GLU A 345 14.81 -30.75 4.35
C GLU A 345 13.30 -30.95 4.33
N ILE A 346 12.76 -31.32 3.16
CA ILE A 346 11.33 -31.38 2.90
C ILE A 346 10.95 -32.80 2.50
N THR A 347 9.95 -33.36 3.17
CA THR A 347 9.42 -34.70 2.85
C THR A 347 8.59 -34.68 1.57
N GLY A 348 8.28 -35.87 1.02
CA GLY A 348 7.33 -36.03 -0.08
C GLY A 348 5.93 -35.48 0.17
N ASP A 349 5.55 -35.26 1.43
CA ASP A 349 4.29 -34.61 1.82
C ASP A 349 4.43 -33.10 1.98
N GLY A 350 5.59 -32.54 1.65
CA GLY A 350 5.87 -31.09 1.74
C GLY A 350 6.14 -30.57 3.15
N ASN A 351 6.42 -31.43 4.15
CA ASN A 351 6.75 -30.98 5.52
C ASN A 351 8.24 -30.69 5.65
N VAL A 352 8.57 -29.50 6.15
CA VAL A 352 9.94 -29.15 6.56
C VAL A 352 10.24 -29.90 7.86
N VAL A 353 11.16 -30.87 7.82
CA VAL A 353 11.53 -31.70 8.98
C VAL A 353 12.83 -31.23 9.64
N SER A 354 13.65 -30.52 8.93
CA SER A 354 14.82 -29.85 9.47
C SER A 354 15.19 -28.63 8.61
N HIS A 355 15.82 -27.65 9.23
CA HIS A 355 16.35 -26.50 8.52
C HIS A 355 17.70 -26.08 9.08
N LYS A 356 18.45 -25.33 8.28
CA LYS A 356 19.75 -24.76 8.65
C LYS A 356 19.86 -23.37 8.08
N LEU A 357 20.07 -22.38 8.94
CA LEU A 357 20.39 -21.02 8.53
C LEU A 357 21.89 -20.79 8.69
N CYS A 358 22.55 -20.23 7.66
CA CYS A 358 23.98 -19.92 7.69
C CYS A 358 24.34 -18.71 6.83
N LYS A 359 25.40 -18.04 7.22
CA LYS A 359 26.11 -17.08 6.38
C LYS A 359 26.91 -17.88 5.35
N SER A 360 26.86 -17.52 4.07
CA SER A 360 27.48 -18.30 3.00
C SER A 360 28.08 -17.41 1.91
N VAL A 361 28.87 -18.06 1.06
CA VAL A 361 29.39 -17.51 -0.20
C VAL A 361 28.92 -18.42 -1.33
N ILE A 362 28.31 -17.85 -2.34
CA ILE A 362 27.86 -18.56 -3.53
C ILE A 362 28.52 -18.01 -4.79
N CYS A 363 28.51 -18.82 -5.85
CA CYS A 363 28.78 -18.40 -7.22
C CYS A 363 27.65 -18.93 -8.09
N SER A 364 26.67 -18.08 -8.40
CA SER A 364 25.53 -18.44 -9.24
C SER A 364 26.01 -18.97 -10.59
N LYS A 365 25.56 -20.15 -10.99
CA LYS A 365 26.03 -20.79 -12.25
C LYS A 365 25.38 -20.13 -13.46
N GLU A 366 24.14 -19.75 -13.36
CA GLU A 366 23.35 -19.17 -14.45
C GLU A 366 22.37 -18.10 -13.92
N ARG A 367 22.07 -17.12 -14.76
CA ARG A 367 20.92 -16.25 -14.63
C ARG A 367 19.84 -16.77 -15.57
N MET A 368 18.82 -17.41 -15.02
CA MET A 368 17.64 -17.87 -15.77
C MET A 368 16.58 -16.79 -15.81
N THR A 369 15.69 -16.85 -16.80
CA THR A 369 14.49 -16.01 -16.83
C THR A 369 13.22 -16.85 -16.73
N TYR A 370 12.16 -16.26 -16.16
CA TYR A 370 10.87 -16.94 -16.11
C TYR A 370 10.43 -17.43 -17.49
N ASN A 371 10.59 -16.62 -18.52
CA ASN A 371 10.23 -16.96 -19.89
C ASN A 371 11.02 -18.18 -20.42
N ASN A 372 12.33 -18.22 -20.20
CA ASN A 372 13.15 -19.34 -20.67
C ASN A 372 12.82 -20.64 -19.90
N VAL A 373 12.61 -20.54 -18.58
CA VAL A 373 12.26 -21.71 -17.77
C VAL A 373 10.88 -22.24 -18.12
N ASN A 374 9.88 -21.35 -18.34
CA ASN A 374 8.56 -21.77 -18.79
C ASN A 374 8.61 -22.47 -20.15
N LYS A 375 9.34 -21.93 -21.14
CA LYS A 375 9.54 -22.59 -22.44
C LYS A 375 10.18 -23.98 -22.33
N MET A 376 11.12 -24.17 -21.40
CA MET A 376 11.73 -25.48 -21.17
C MET A 376 10.79 -26.48 -20.49
N LEU A 377 10.00 -26.02 -19.49
CA LEU A 377 9.14 -26.91 -18.70
C LEU A 377 7.76 -27.14 -19.33
N GLU A 378 7.16 -26.11 -19.94
CA GLU A 378 5.81 -26.16 -20.50
C GLU A 378 5.81 -26.52 -22.00
N ASP A 379 6.70 -25.91 -22.79
CA ASP A 379 6.73 -26.07 -24.25
C ASP A 379 7.74 -27.15 -24.70
N GLY A 380 8.71 -27.52 -23.85
CA GLY A 380 9.75 -28.47 -24.18
C GLY A 380 10.74 -27.97 -25.24
N ASP A 381 11.06 -26.66 -25.27
CA ASP A 381 11.95 -26.01 -26.22
C ASP A 381 13.33 -26.74 -26.27
N GLU A 382 13.60 -27.43 -27.39
CA GLU A 382 14.78 -28.29 -27.55
C GLU A 382 16.08 -27.49 -27.49
N GLU A 383 16.12 -26.26 -28.00
CA GLU A 383 17.32 -25.42 -28.04
C GLU A 383 17.70 -24.97 -26.64
N LEU A 384 16.70 -24.48 -25.86
CA LEU A 384 16.92 -24.09 -24.49
C LEU A 384 17.23 -25.29 -23.57
N CYS A 385 16.57 -26.44 -23.78
CA CYS A 385 16.86 -27.67 -23.04
C CYS A 385 18.29 -28.16 -23.28
N GLU A 386 18.82 -28.12 -24.51
CA GLU A 386 20.21 -28.48 -24.79
C GLU A 386 21.19 -27.47 -24.22
N ARG A 387 20.89 -26.17 -24.32
CA ARG A 387 21.73 -25.10 -23.75
C ARG A 387 21.88 -25.23 -22.24
N TYR A 388 20.81 -25.50 -21.53
CA TYR A 388 20.73 -25.57 -20.07
C TYR A 388 20.64 -27.03 -19.56
N LYS A 389 21.11 -28.02 -20.33
CA LYS A 389 21.04 -29.45 -20.00
C LYS A 389 21.64 -29.82 -18.64
N HIS A 390 22.59 -29.02 -18.13
CA HIS A 390 23.24 -29.25 -16.83
C HIS A 390 22.33 -28.79 -15.64
N ILE A 391 21.35 -27.94 -15.89
CA ILE A 391 20.37 -27.43 -14.88
C ILE A 391 19.01 -28.12 -15.02
N LEU A 392 18.66 -28.57 -16.23
CA LEU A 392 17.34 -29.10 -16.54
C LEU A 392 16.86 -30.23 -15.58
N PRO A 393 17.70 -31.18 -15.14
CA PRO A 393 17.28 -32.18 -14.15
C PRO A 393 16.88 -31.55 -12.81
N THR A 394 17.59 -30.50 -12.38
CA THR A 394 17.27 -29.77 -11.14
C THR A 394 15.98 -28.97 -11.30
N LEU A 395 15.73 -28.33 -12.45
CA LEU A 395 14.48 -27.63 -12.74
C LEU A 395 13.26 -28.54 -12.66
N LYS A 396 13.34 -29.75 -13.25
CA LYS A 396 12.25 -30.72 -13.16
C LYS A 396 11.98 -31.17 -11.72
N LEU A 397 13.04 -31.40 -10.95
CA LEU A 397 12.90 -31.73 -9.53
C LEU A 397 12.30 -30.57 -8.73
N MET A 398 12.60 -29.32 -9.08
CA MET A 398 12.02 -28.11 -8.48
C MET A 398 10.54 -27.98 -8.82
N GLU A 399 10.13 -28.30 -10.04
CA GLU A 399 8.71 -28.33 -10.44
C GLU A 399 7.92 -29.34 -9.60
N ASP A 400 8.45 -30.56 -9.44
CA ASP A 400 7.82 -31.60 -8.61
C ASP A 400 7.65 -31.11 -7.15
N LEU A 401 8.71 -30.53 -6.57
CA LEU A 401 8.65 -30.01 -5.20
C LEU A 401 7.67 -28.84 -5.08
N ALA A 402 7.67 -27.92 -6.02
CA ALA A 402 6.72 -26.78 -6.01
C ALA A 402 5.25 -27.25 -6.06
N GLN A 403 4.96 -28.29 -6.85
CA GLN A 403 3.62 -28.86 -6.88
C GLN A 403 3.23 -29.49 -5.54
N ILE A 404 4.16 -30.16 -4.85
CA ILE A 404 3.93 -30.73 -3.51
C ILE A 404 3.65 -29.61 -2.51
N LEU A 405 4.45 -28.54 -2.49
CA LEU A 405 4.29 -27.41 -1.60
C LEU A 405 2.98 -26.67 -1.84
N LYS A 406 2.62 -26.42 -3.11
CA LYS A 406 1.34 -25.83 -3.52
C LYS A 406 0.16 -26.66 -3.04
N ASN A 407 0.20 -27.97 -3.24
CA ASN A 407 -0.86 -28.88 -2.79
C ASN A 407 -1.03 -28.82 -1.27
N LYS A 408 0.07 -28.85 -0.51
CA LYS A 408 0.05 -28.70 0.94
C LYS A 408 -0.57 -27.37 1.38
N ARG A 409 -0.16 -26.26 0.75
CA ARG A 409 -0.68 -24.91 1.03
C ARG A 409 -2.20 -24.83 0.75
N THR A 410 -2.64 -25.40 -0.37
CA THR A 410 -4.07 -25.47 -0.72
C THR A 410 -4.86 -26.34 0.29
N LEU A 411 -4.34 -27.49 0.69
CA LEU A 411 -4.97 -28.34 1.70
C LEU A 411 -5.08 -27.66 3.07
N ARG A 412 -4.09 -26.85 3.42
CA ARG A 412 -4.09 -26.00 4.62
C ARG A 412 -5.18 -24.92 4.56
N GLY A 413 -5.59 -24.54 3.36
CA GLY A 413 -6.68 -23.59 3.11
C GLY A 413 -6.20 -22.18 2.79
N ALA A 414 -4.99 -22.01 2.25
CA ALA A 414 -4.55 -20.72 1.73
C ALA A 414 -5.50 -20.23 0.63
N ILE A 415 -5.84 -18.95 0.68
CA ILE A 415 -6.73 -18.34 -0.29
C ILE A 415 -5.92 -17.99 -1.55
N GLN A 416 -6.41 -18.43 -2.70
CA GLN A 416 -5.77 -18.16 -3.99
C GLN A 416 -6.68 -17.24 -4.82
N PHE A 417 -6.21 -16.04 -5.07
CA PHE A 417 -6.82 -15.13 -6.02
C PHE A 417 -6.02 -15.17 -7.33
N ASP A 418 -6.71 -15.43 -8.42
CA ASP A 418 -6.09 -15.46 -9.77
C ASP A 418 -6.60 -14.25 -10.57
N PHE A 419 -6.16 -13.05 -10.16
CA PHE A 419 -6.42 -11.83 -10.90
C PHE A 419 -5.27 -11.59 -11.88
N PRO A 420 -5.54 -11.42 -13.17
CA PRO A 420 -4.49 -11.06 -14.13
C PRO A 420 -3.94 -9.67 -13.82
N GLU A 421 -2.63 -9.57 -13.72
CA GLU A 421 -1.92 -8.31 -13.66
C GLU A 421 -1.67 -7.77 -15.08
N SER A 422 -1.55 -6.46 -15.23
CA SER A 422 -1.25 -5.83 -16.51
C SER A 422 0.16 -5.27 -16.52
N HIS A 423 0.92 -5.56 -17.57
CA HIS A 423 2.21 -4.95 -17.85
C HIS A 423 2.05 -3.83 -18.88
N ILE A 424 2.55 -2.64 -18.57
CA ILE A 424 2.46 -1.47 -19.44
C ILE A 424 3.79 -1.32 -20.18
N VAL A 425 3.78 -1.55 -21.48
CA VAL A 425 4.95 -1.35 -22.34
C VAL A 425 5.07 0.12 -22.70
N VAL A 426 6.23 0.71 -22.46
CA VAL A 426 6.51 2.12 -22.77
C VAL A 426 7.56 2.26 -23.85
N ASN A 427 7.49 3.36 -24.62
CA ASN A 427 8.53 3.72 -25.57
C ASN A 427 9.72 4.44 -24.87
N GLU A 428 10.74 4.82 -25.65
CA GLU A 428 11.95 5.53 -25.14
C GLU A 428 11.63 6.88 -24.46
N ASN A 429 10.46 7.46 -24.74
CA ASN A 429 10.01 8.71 -24.13
C ASN A 429 9.18 8.48 -22.85
N GLY A 430 8.96 7.23 -22.45
CA GLY A 430 8.12 6.86 -21.31
C GLY A 430 6.61 6.95 -21.60
N GLU A 431 6.19 6.93 -22.88
CA GLU A 431 4.78 6.94 -23.26
C GLU A 431 4.27 5.51 -23.45
N PRO A 432 3.06 5.18 -23.00
CA PRO A 432 2.50 3.84 -23.10
C PRO A 432 2.15 3.50 -24.55
N ILE A 433 2.65 2.38 -25.06
CA ILE A 433 2.42 1.89 -26.43
C ILE A 433 1.55 0.64 -26.46
N GLU A 434 1.62 -0.18 -25.42
CA GLU A 434 0.85 -1.41 -25.32
C GLU A 434 0.56 -1.75 -23.86
N ILE A 435 -0.53 -2.46 -23.60
CA ILE A 435 -0.88 -2.99 -22.29
C ILE A 435 -1.14 -4.47 -22.46
N GLU A 436 -0.24 -5.28 -21.90
CA GLU A 436 -0.28 -6.73 -21.98
C GLU A 436 -0.78 -7.34 -20.67
N LYS A 437 -1.41 -8.51 -20.73
CA LYS A 437 -1.68 -9.31 -19.53
C LYS A 437 -0.43 -10.07 -19.15
N GLU A 438 -0.02 -9.95 -17.90
CA GLU A 438 1.06 -10.77 -17.36
C GLU A 438 0.57 -12.21 -17.16
N VAL A 439 1.24 -13.15 -17.82
CA VAL A 439 0.96 -14.58 -17.68
C VAL A 439 1.96 -15.19 -16.71
N ARG A 440 1.47 -15.60 -15.54
CA ARG A 440 2.29 -16.29 -14.53
C ARG A 440 2.38 -17.78 -14.83
N GLY A 441 3.50 -18.21 -15.41
CA GLY A 441 3.77 -19.60 -15.75
C GLY A 441 4.23 -20.47 -14.57
N THR A 442 4.66 -21.68 -14.88
CA THR A 442 5.13 -22.68 -13.90
C THR A 442 6.31 -22.18 -13.09
N SER A 443 7.29 -21.52 -13.73
CA SER A 443 8.48 -21.02 -13.04
C SER A 443 8.18 -19.92 -12.02
N ASN A 444 7.26 -19.00 -12.33
CA ASN A 444 6.82 -17.96 -11.38
C ASN A 444 6.23 -18.59 -10.11
N LYS A 445 5.33 -19.57 -10.28
CA LYS A 445 4.70 -20.30 -9.18
C LYS A 445 5.70 -21.14 -8.39
N MET A 446 6.70 -21.69 -9.06
CA MET A 446 7.77 -22.49 -8.44
C MET A 446 8.62 -21.64 -7.48
N ILE A 447 9.11 -20.50 -7.93
CA ILE A 447 9.91 -19.59 -7.10
C ILE A 447 9.05 -19.04 -5.95
N GLU A 448 7.81 -18.68 -6.21
CA GLU A 448 6.87 -18.24 -5.17
C GLU A 448 6.77 -19.27 -4.02
N GLU A 449 6.55 -20.56 -4.31
CA GLU A 449 6.44 -21.60 -3.26
C GLU A 449 7.74 -21.76 -2.47
N PHE A 450 8.92 -21.60 -3.10
CA PHE A 450 10.20 -21.68 -2.41
C PHE A 450 10.42 -20.49 -1.50
N MET A 451 10.09 -19.27 -1.96
CA MET A 451 10.18 -18.05 -1.14
C MET A 451 9.19 -18.09 0.02
N LEU A 452 7.96 -18.56 -0.20
CA LEU A 452 6.97 -18.76 0.87
C LEU A 452 7.49 -19.75 1.92
N SER A 453 8.08 -20.87 1.50
CA SER A 453 8.63 -21.88 2.43
C SER A 453 9.80 -21.32 3.24
N ALA A 454 10.69 -20.54 2.62
CA ALA A 454 11.78 -19.88 3.31
C ALA A 454 11.28 -18.84 4.32
N ASN A 455 10.34 -17.99 3.92
CA ASN A 455 9.74 -16.97 4.78
C ASN A 455 9.01 -17.59 5.99
N GLU A 456 8.23 -18.66 5.80
CA GLU A 456 7.57 -19.39 6.89
C GLU A 456 8.60 -20.02 7.84
N THR A 457 9.64 -20.68 7.29
CA THR A 457 10.68 -21.36 8.09
C THR A 457 11.48 -20.38 8.95
N ILE A 458 11.85 -19.23 8.39
CA ILE A 458 12.60 -18.19 9.10
C ILE A 458 11.73 -17.53 10.18
N ALA A 459 10.45 -17.24 9.89
CA ALA A 459 9.54 -16.69 10.88
C ALA A 459 9.31 -17.64 12.07
N GLU A 460 9.13 -18.94 11.79
CA GLU A 460 8.99 -19.96 12.83
C GLU A 460 10.26 -20.11 13.66
N TYR A 461 11.43 -20.12 13.01
CA TYR A 461 12.73 -20.16 13.69
C TYR A 461 12.91 -18.98 14.64
N ALA A 462 12.63 -17.75 14.20
CA ALA A 462 12.73 -16.56 15.02
C ALA A 462 11.76 -16.59 16.20
N PHE A 463 10.52 -17.03 15.98
CA PHE A 463 9.51 -17.13 17.03
C PHE A 463 9.95 -18.07 18.17
N TRP A 464 10.40 -19.28 17.84
CA TRP A 464 10.86 -20.24 18.85
C TRP A 464 12.21 -19.89 19.47
N SER A 465 12.97 -19.01 18.81
CA SER A 465 14.22 -18.46 19.38
C SER A 465 13.98 -17.27 20.32
N GLU A 466 12.73 -16.81 20.46
CA GLU A 466 12.30 -15.69 21.32
C GLU A 466 13.10 -14.39 21.09
N ILE A 467 13.46 -14.11 19.84
CA ILE A 467 14.18 -12.89 19.45
C ILE A 467 13.21 -11.80 18.97
N PRO A 468 13.46 -10.52 19.25
CA PRO A 468 12.71 -9.43 18.65
C PRO A 468 12.79 -9.53 17.13
N PHE A 469 11.64 -9.52 16.45
CA PHE A 469 11.59 -9.84 15.02
C PHE A 469 10.49 -9.07 14.29
N VAL A 470 10.63 -8.88 12.97
CA VAL A 470 9.62 -8.25 12.11
C VAL A 470 8.79 -9.35 11.44
N TYR A 471 7.53 -9.46 11.84
CA TYR A 471 6.57 -10.38 11.20
C TYR A 471 5.75 -9.67 10.14
N ARG A 472 5.27 -10.44 9.16
CA ARG A 472 4.28 -10.01 8.17
C ARG A 472 2.94 -10.62 8.54
N ASN A 473 2.08 -9.83 9.14
CA ASN A 473 0.76 -10.26 9.60
C ASN A 473 -0.33 -9.96 8.57
N HIS A 474 -1.26 -10.88 8.45
CA HIS A 474 -2.53 -10.66 7.77
C HIS A 474 -3.62 -11.19 8.69
N GLU A 475 -4.29 -10.28 9.36
CA GLU A 475 -5.31 -10.63 10.35
C GLU A 475 -6.56 -11.22 9.70
N ALA A 476 -7.32 -12.01 10.46
CA ALA A 476 -8.61 -12.49 10.00
C ALA A 476 -9.58 -11.33 9.77
N PRO A 477 -10.47 -11.42 8.78
CA PRO A 477 -11.48 -10.40 8.56
C PRO A 477 -12.40 -10.26 9.78
N THR A 478 -12.89 -9.03 10.03
CA THR A 478 -13.82 -8.79 11.13
C THR A 478 -15.15 -9.53 10.92
N LEU A 479 -15.84 -9.86 12.01
CA LEU A 479 -17.14 -10.52 11.95
C LEU A 479 -18.14 -9.76 11.06
N GLU A 480 -18.16 -8.43 11.17
CA GLU A 480 -19.02 -7.57 10.36
C GLU A 480 -18.78 -7.71 8.87
N LYS A 481 -17.50 -7.67 8.44
CA LYS A 481 -17.12 -7.86 7.04
C LYS A 481 -17.51 -9.25 6.51
N ILE A 482 -17.29 -10.28 7.33
CA ILE A 482 -17.66 -11.66 6.95
C ILE A 482 -19.17 -11.84 6.88
N MET A 483 -19.93 -11.24 7.79
CA MET A 483 -21.39 -11.29 7.73
C MET A 483 -21.93 -10.58 6.49
N THR A 484 -21.41 -9.39 6.18
CA THR A 484 -21.75 -8.66 4.95
C THR A 484 -21.41 -9.48 3.70
N PHE A 485 -20.24 -10.10 3.66
CA PHE A 485 -19.86 -10.99 2.56
C PHE A 485 -20.77 -12.23 2.48
N ASN A 486 -21.13 -12.82 3.62
CA ASN A 486 -22.06 -13.97 3.64
C ASN A 486 -23.46 -13.58 3.13
N GLU A 487 -23.98 -12.43 3.53
CA GLU A 487 -25.25 -11.90 3.00
C GLU A 487 -25.18 -11.72 1.48
N PHE A 488 -24.07 -11.22 0.97
CA PHE A 488 -23.84 -11.05 -0.45
C PHE A 488 -23.85 -12.40 -1.20
N ILE A 489 -23.10 -13.39 -0.75
CA ILE A 489 -23.00 -14.69 -1.45
C ILE A 489 -24.30 -15.52 -1.38
N LEU A 490 -25.15 -15.30 -0.38
CA LEU A 490 -26.46 -15.94 -0.29
C LEU A 490 -27.34 -15.64 -1.52
N HIS A 491 -27.19 -14.49 -2.16
CA HIS A 491 -27.92 -14.15 -3.39
C HIS A 491 -27.53 -15.02 -4.59
N PHE A 492 -26.36 -15.66 -4.54
CA PHE A 492 -25.89 -16.64 -5.54
C PHE A 492 -26.15 -18.07 -5.11
N GLY A 493 -26.91 -18.29 -4.02
CA GLY A 493 -27.16 -19.63 -3.48
C GLY A 493 -25.97 -20.26 -2.76
N LEU A 494 -24.95 -19.44 -2.44
CA LEU A 494 -23.74 -19.86 -1.72
C LEU A 494 -23.88 -19.51 -0.25
N SER A 495 -23.25 -20.30 0.63
CA SER A 495 -23.19 -20.00 2.05
C SER A 495 -21.99 -20.68 2.69
N PHE A 496 -21.49 -20.12 3.76
CA PHE A 496 -20.49 -20.80 4.57
C PHE A 496 -21.06 -22.05 5.25
N LYS A 497 -20.27 -23.12 5.28
CA LYS A 497 -20.60 -24.32 6.05
C LYS A 497 -20.16 -24.12 7.49
N GLY A 498 -21.13 -23.99 8.41
CA GLY A 498 -20.88 -23.83 9.84
C GLY A 498 -21.43 -22.51 10.41
N LYS A 499 -21.31 -22.37 11.73
CA LYS A 499 -21.75 -21.17 12.43
C LYS A 499 -20.63 -20.15 12.44
N ILE A 500 -20.94 -18.92 12.09
CA ILE A 500 -20.02 -17.78 12.15
C ILE A 500 -20.45 -16.97 13.38
N ASP A 501 -19.58 -16.87 14.39
CA ASP A 501 -19.80 -16.06 15.58
C ASP A 501 -18.48 -15.46 16.09
N ARG A 502 -18.58 -14.66 17.14
CA ARG A 502 -17.40 -13.98 17.72
C ARG A 502 -16.38 -14.93 18.34
N ASP A 503 -16.83 -16.09 18.81
CA ASP A 503 -16.00 -17.05 19.52
C ASP A 503 -15.32 -18.04 18.57
N THR A 504 -15.79 -18.09 17.31
CA THR A 504 -15.28 -19.02 16.29
C THR A 504 -14.91 -18.23 15.02
N PRO A 505 -13.69 -17.66 14.96
CA PRO A 505 -13.24 -16.94 13.78
C PRO A 505 -13.25 -17.84 12.55
N ILE A 506 -13.61 -17.28 11.40
CA ILE A 506 -13.65 -18.01 10.14
C ILE A 506 -12.26 -18.54 9.78
N HIS A 507 -12.19 -19.80 9.33
CA HIS A 507 -10.94 -20.36 8.83
C HIS A 507 -10.78 -20.03 7.34
N PRO A 508 -9.56 -19.66 6.85
CA PRO A 508 -9.32 -19.30 5.43
C PRO A 508 -9.84 -20.36 4.45
N LYS A 509 -9.76 -21.63 4.81
CA LYS A 509 -10.28 -22.75 4.01
C LYS A 509 -11.76 -22.62 3.65
N ALA A 510 -12.57 -22.00 4.51
CA ALA A 510 -13.98 -21.80 4.21
C ALA A 510 -14.17 -20.78 3.08
N LEU A 511 -13.31 -19.75 3.01
CA LEU A 511 -13.28 -18.79 1.92
C LEU A 511 -12.78 -19.42 0.63
N GLN A 512 -11.71 -20.24 0.70
CA GLN A 512 -11.20 -20.94 -0.48
C GLN A 512 -12.24 -21.89 -1.07
N GLN A 513 -13.02 -22.60 -0.24
CA GLN A 513 -14.10 -23.48 -0.73
C GLN A 513 -15.20 -22.71 -1.49
N ILE A 514 -15.49 -21.47 -1.11
CA ILE A 514 -16.41 -20.61 -1.89
C ILE A 514 -15.81 -20.29 -3.25
N LEU A 515 -14.52 -19.89 -3.31
CA LEU A 515 -13.83 -19.63 -4.59
C LEU A 515 -13.82 -20.87 -5.47
N ASP A 516 -13.50 -22.05 -4.92
CA ASP A 516 -13.49 -23.31 -5.67
C ASP A 516 -14.89 -23.65 -6.24
N THR A 517 -15.96 -23.28 -5.52
CA THR A 517 -17.34 -23.53 -5.96
C THR A 517 -17.75 -22.65 -7.13
N VAL A 518 -17.24 -21.41 -7.19
CA VAL A 518 -17.58 -20.44 -8.25
C VAL A 518 -16.59 -20.44 -9.41
N LYS A 519 -15.52 -21.20 -9.30
CA LYS A 519 -14.47 -21.28 -10.32
C LYS A 519 -15.06 -21.63 -11.70
N ASP A 520 -14.57 -20.98 -12.73
CA ASP A 520 -15.03 -21.12 -14.13
C ASP A 520 -16.54 -20.79 -14.34
N THR A 521 -17.17 -20.09 -13.38
CA THR A 521 -18.55 -19.60 -13.51
C THR A 521 -18.60 -18.08 -13.73
N PRO A 522 -19.69 -17.54 -14.27
CA PRO A 522 -19.84 -16.08 -14.43
C PRO A 522 -19.77 -15.30 -13.11
N GLN A 523 -20.00 -15.97 -11.97
CA GLN A 523 -19.97 -15.36 -10.63
C GLN A 523 -18.57 -15.31 -10.02
N GLU A 524 -17.60 -16.04 -10.54
CA GLU A 524 -16.24 -16.15 -9.99
C GLU A 524 -15.64 -14.78 -9.69
N ARG A 525 -15.64 -13.89 -10.67
CA ARG A 525 -15.01 -12.60 -10.58
C ARG A 525 -15.62 -11.70 -9.50
N ILE A 526 -16.95 -11.61 -9.44
CA ILE A 526 -17.61 -10.76 -8.45
C ILE A 526 -17.43 -11.32 -7.04
N VAL A 527 -17.53 -12.64 -6.86
CA VAL A 527 -17.34 -13.28 -5.56
C VAL A 527 -15.90 -13.12 -5.09
N ALA A 528 -14.91 -13.34 -5.97
CA ALA A 528 -13.49 -13.16 -5.65
C ALA A 528 -13.14 -11.69 -5.30
N SER A 529 -13.62 -10.73 -6.08
CA SER A 529 -13.40 -9.30 -5.83
C SER A 529 -14.06 -8.84 -4.51
N THR A 530 -15.32 -9.23 -4.26
CA THR A 530 -16.02 -8.88 -3.02
C THR A 530 -15.35 -9.54 -1.79
N MET A 531 -14.89 -10.79 -1.94
CA MET A 531 -14.11 -11.47 -0.91
C MET A 531 -12.83 -10.73 -0.59
N LEU A 532 -12.05 -10.34 -1.61
CA LEU A 532 -10.79 -9.59 -1.42
C LEU A 532 -11.02 -8.29 -0.64
N HIS A 533 -12.08 -7.53 -0.96
CA HIS A 533 -12.44 -6.31 -0.23
C HIS A 533 -12.90 -6.57 1.21
N SER A 534 -13.35 -7.79 1.51
CA SER A 534 -13.76 -8.17 2.87
C SER A 534 -12.58 -8.56 3.75
N LEU A 535 -11.40 -8.85 3.16
CA LEU A 535 -10.20 -9.17 3.91
C LEU A 535 -9.58 -7.93 4.57
N MET A 536 -8.71 -8.17 5.53
CA MET A 536 -7.86 -7.13 6.11
C MET A 536 -6.65 -6.88 5.21
N LYS A 537 -5.95 -5.76 5.39
CA LYS A 537 -4.65 -5.53 4.75
C LYS A 537 -3.54 -6.17 5.57
N ALA A 538 -2.56 -6.73 4.88
CA ALA A 538 -1.36 -7.21 5.55
C ALA A 538 -0.50 -6.03 6.04
N LYS A 539 0.18 -6.19 7.18
CA LYS A 539 1.05 -5.18 7.81
C LYS A 539 2.28 -5.82 8.46
N TYR A 540 3.34 -5.06 8.63
CA TYR A 540 4.47 -5.48 9.44
C TYR A 540 4.21 -5.20 10.92
N SER A 541 4.69 -6.08 11.81
CA SER A 541 4.54 -5.94 13.27
C SER A 541 5.65 -6.69 14.01
N GLU A 542 5.94 -6.26 15.23
CA GLU A 542 6.79 -6.98 16.18
C GLU A 542 6.13 -8.22 16.77
N GLU A 543 4.80 -8.30 16.76
CA GLU A 543 4.03 -9.44 17.24
C GLU A 543 3.66 -10.38 16.10
N ASN A 544 3.74 -11.70 16.35
CA ASN A 544 3.27 -12.68 15.38
C ASN A 544 1.76 -12.94 15.56
N LEU A 545 0.97 -12.45 14.62
CA LEU A 545 -0.48 -12.70 14.55
C LEU A 545 -0.85 -13.72 13.44
N GLY A 546 0.15 -14.23 12.73
CA GLY A 546 -0.04 -15.13 11.59
C GLY A 546 -0.47 -14.43 10.31
N HIS A 547 -0.62 -15.21 9.24
CA HIS A 547 -1.01 -14.69 7.93
C HIS A 547 -2.25 -15.42 7.40
N PHE A 548 -3.42 -14.81 7.58
CA PHE A 548 -4.71 -15.40 7.26
C PHE A 548 -4.82 -15.88 5.80
N GLY A 549 -4.48 -15.02 4.83
CA GLY A 549 -4.58 -15.36 3.40
C GLY A 549 -3.72 -16.57 3.00
N LEU A 550 -2.55 -16.73 3.61
CA LEU A 550 -1.66 -17.89 3.40
C LEU A 550 -2.00 -19.07 4.30
N ALA A 551 -2.94 -18.91 5.24
CA ALA A 551 -3.20 -19.86 6.31
C ALA A 551 -1.91 -20.25 7.08
N ALA A 552 -0.95 -19.33 7.20
CA ALA A 552 0.34 -19.54 7.84
C ALA A 552 0.31 -19.05 9.29
N LYS A 553 0.86 -19.86 10.22
CA LYS A 553 0.97 -19.50 11.64
C LYS A 553 2.09 -18.49 11.90
N TYR A 554 3.17 -18.58 11.13
CA TYR A 554 4.35 -17.75 11.21
C TYR A 554 4.66 -17.26 9.80
N TYR A 555 4.87 -15.97 9.63
CA TYR A 555 5.25 -15.44 8.33
C TYR A 555 6.05 -14.15 8.47
N CYS A 556 7.07 -14.00 7.64
CA CYS A 556 7.85 -12.79 7.51
C CYS A 556 8.23 -12.57 6.04
N HIS A 557 8.81 -11.44 5.75
CA HIS A 557 9.49 -11.19 4.50
C HIS A 557 10.99 -11.22 4.73
N PHE A 558 11.67 -12.26 4.22
CA PHE A 558 13.10 -12.48 4.38
C PHE A 558 13.84 -12.44 3.04
N THR A 559 13.13 -12.67 1.95
CA THR A 559 13.71 -13.07 0.65
C THR A 559 14.06 -11.92 -0.29
N SER A 560 13.85 -10.64 0.08
CA SER A 560 14.13 -9.51 -0.82
C SER A 560 14.74 -8.29 -0.12
N PRO A 561 15.94 -8.39 0.48
CA PRO A 561 16.58 -7.30 1.23
C PRO A 561 17.13 -6.16 0.37
N ILE A 562 17.29 -6.34 -0.95
CA ILE A 562 17.71 -5.27 -1.86
C ILE A 562 16.60 -4.22 -2.00
N ARG A 563 15.35 -4.68 -1.99
CA ARG A 563 14.19 -3.83 -2.30
C ARG A 563 13.21 -3.64 -1.15
N ARG A 564 13.33 -4.35 -0.02
CA ARG A 564 12.47 -4.19 1.16
C ARG A 564 13.30 -4.02 2.44
N TYR A 565 13.04 -2.95 3.17
CA TYR A 565 13.74 -2.67 4.42
C TYR A 565 13.46 -3.69 5.54
N PRO A 566 12.23 -4.22 5.72
CA PRO A 566 11.99 -5.27 6.72
C PRO A 566 12.87 -6.50 6.55
N ASP A 567 13.09 -6.94 5.32
CA ASP A 567 13.98 -8.06 5.00
C ASP A 567 15.44 -7.75 5.41
N LEU A 568 15.92 -6.54 5.11
CA LEU A 568 17.24 -6.08 5.53
C LEU A 568 17.37 -6.05 7.06
N ALA A 569 16.34 -5.57 7.77
CA ALA A 569 16.30 -5.56 9.24
C ALA A 569 16.35 -6.99 9.81
N ILE A 570 15.56 -7.91 9.24
CA ILE A 570 15.55 -9.33 9.58
C ILE A 570 16.93 -9.95 9.39
N HIS A 571 17.60 -9.69 8.27
CA HIS A 571 18.95 -10.21 8.01
C HIS A 571 19.96 -9.77 9.07
N ARG A 572 19.90 -8.51 9.52
CA ARG A 572 20.76 -8.01 10.62
C ARG A 572 20.49 -8.74 11.92
N ILE A 573 19.23 -8.87 12.31
CA ILE A 573 18.81 -9.55 13.54
C ILE A 573 19.29 -11.00 13.54
N LEU A 574 19.08 -11.72 12.42
CA LEU A 574 19.49 -13.11 12.26
C LEU A 574 21.02 -13.27 12.32
N LYS A 575 21.77 -12.38 11.69
CA LYS A 575 23.25 -12.39 11.76
C LYS A 575 23.75 -12.13 13.18
N ASP A 576 23.18 -11.14 13.88
CA ASP A 576 23.51 -10.88 15.29
C ASP A 576 23.19 -12.09 16.17
N PHE A 577 22.08 -12.79 15.87
CA PHE A 577 21.69 -14.01 16.61
C PHE A 577 22.68 -15.16 16.33
N LEU A 578 23.01 -15.42 15.05
CA LEU A 578 24.00 -16.44 14.67
C LEU A 578 25.39 -16.18 15.26
N ASP A 579 25.75 -14.91 15.43
CA ASP A 579 27.01 -14.48 16.04
C ASP A 579 26.95 -14.44 17.59
N GLY A 580 25.81 -14.81 18.21
CA GLY A 580 25.63 -14.80 19.66
C GLY A 580 25.58 -13.40 20.28
N LYS A 581 25.29 -12.36 19.52
CA LYS A 581 25.25 -10.96 19.95
C LYS A 581 23.91 -10.52 20.52
N VAL A 582 22.82 -11.29 20.32
CA VAL A 582 21.48 -10.95 20.77
C VAL A 582 21.33 -11.30 22.26
N THR A 583 21.86 -10.42 23.11
CA THR A 583 21.85 -10.59 24.58
C THR A 583 21.61 -9.26 25.29
N GLY A 584 21.05 -9.30 26.51
CA GLY A 584 20.94 -8.14 27.38
C GLY A 584 20.44 -6.86 26.74
N ASN A 585 21.24 -5.79 26.75
CA ASN A 585 20.88 -4.48 26.18
C ASN A 585 20.55 -4.52 24.67
N ARG A 586 21.15 -5.48 23.93
CA ARG A 586 20.85 -5.62 22.50
C ARG A 586 19.41 -6.08 22.26
N ILE A 587 18.86 -6.95 23.11
CA ILE A 587 17.45 -7.38 23.05
C ILE A 587 16.53 -6.18 23.26
N SER A 588 16.78 -5.38 24.30
CA SER A 588 15.97 -4.19 24.59
C SER A 588 16.01 -3.16 23.45
N TYR A 589 17.20 -2.93 22.88
CA TYR A 589 17.37 -2.08 21.71
C TYR A 589 16.60 -2.61 20.51
N LEU A 590 16.75 -3.91 20.19
CA LEU A 590 16.08 -4.54 19.05
C LEU A 590 14.55 -4.50 19.19
N ALA A 591 13.99 -4.63 20.38
CA ALA A 591 12.55 -4.53 20.61
C ALA A 591 12.01 -3.16 20.16
N GLY A 592 12.65 -2.06 20.56
CA GLY A 592 12.28 -0.72 20.10
C GLY A 592 12.51 -0.50 18.60
N TYR A 593 13.63 -0.99 18.08
CA TYR A 593 13.97 -0.92 16.66
C TYR A 593 12.95 -1.65 15.78
N VAL A 594 12.56 -2.87 16.13
CA VAL A 594 11.61 -3.70 15.39
C VAL A 594 10.23 -3.04 15.32
N SER A 595 9.75 -2.49 16.44
CA SER A 595 8.47 -1.78 16.49
C SER A 595 8.47 -0.56 15.54
N ALA A 596 9.52 0.27 15.62
CA ALA A 596 9.67 1.43 14.75
C ALA A 596 9.80 1.06 13.26
N ALA A 597 10.63 0.05 12.95
CA ALA A 597 10.86 -0.43 11.60
C ALA A 597 9.59 -1.03 10.98
N SER A 598 8.82 -1.80 11.75
CA SER A 598 7.57 -2.41 11.30
C SER A 598 6.53 -1.36 10.89
N LYS A 599 6.31 -0.36 11.75
CA LYS A 599 5.37 0.73 11.47
C LYS A 599 5.79 1.53 10.25
N HIS A 600 7.05 1.99 10.25
CA HIS A 600 7.58 2.81 9.15
C HIS A 600 7.54 2.08 7.80
N SER A 601 7.93 0.81 7.77
CA SER A 601 7.90 0.01 6.54
C SER A 601 6.48 -0.21 6.00
N SER A 602 5.49 -0.38 6.90
CA SER A 602 4.08 -0.48 6.48
C SER A 602 3.58 0.83 5.86
N ASP A 603 3.96 1.98 6.42
CA ASP A 603 3.61 3.29 5.87
C ASP A 603 4.27 3.53 4.50
N CYS A 604 5.56 3.17 4.36
CA CYS A 604 6.29 3.27 3.08
C CYS A 604 5.69 2.36 2.01
N GLU A 605 5.32 1.13 2.34
CA GLU A 605 4.66 0.19 1.42
C GLU A 605 3.34 0.77 0.89
N VAL A 606 2.49 1.31 1.77
CA VAL A 606 1.21 1.94 1.35
C VAL A 606 1.44 3.12 0.42
N ASN A 607 2.46 3.93 0.67
CA ASN A 607 2.80 5.08 -0.19
C ASN A 607 3.32 4.61 -1.56
N ALA A 608 4.18 3.57 -1.58
CA ALA A 608 4.69 2.97 -2.81
C ALA A 608 3.55 2.38 -3.66
N GLU A 609 2.73 1.49 -3.09
CA GLU A 609 1.57 0.89 -3.78
C GLU A 609 0.59 1.96 -4.31
N THR A 610 0.42 3.05 -3.56
CA THR A 610 -0.46 4.15 -3.99
C THR A 610 0.13 4.86 -5.20
N ALA A 611 1.44 5.12 -5.20
CA ALA A 611 2.11 5.79 -6.31
C ALA A 611 2.15 4.90 -7.56
N GLU A 612 2.48 3.62 -7.41
CA GLU A 612 2.49 2.61 -8.48
C GLU A 612 1.12 2.53 -9.16
N ARG A 613 0.04 2.34 -8.39
CA ARG A 613 -1.31 2.31 -8.91
C ARG A 613 -1.72 3.63 -9.59
N ASP A 614 -1.36 4.76 -8.98
CA ASP A 614 -1.69 6.08 -9.53
C ASP A 614 -0.97 6.34 -10.86
N VAL A 615 0.26 5.83 -11.05
CA VAL A 615 0.99 5.89 -12.32
C VAL A 615 0.40 4.92 -13.34
N ASP A 616 0.03 3.71 -12.93
CA ASP A 616 -0.62 2.75 -13.82
C ASP A 616 -1.96 3.28 -14.36
N ASP A 617 -2.79 3.85 -13.49
CA ASP A 617 -4.07 4.48 -13.89
C ASP A 617 -3.83 5.66 -14.85
N LEU A 618 -2.78 6.44 -14.60
CA LEU A 618 -2.37 7.54 -15.47
C LEU A 618 -1.96 7.03 -16.86
N MET A 619 -1.11 6.00 -16.90
CA MET A 619 -0.60 5.40 -18.14
C MET A 619 -1.73 4.73 -18.93
N LYS A 620 -2.59 3.96 -18.27
CA LYS A 620 -3.78 3.37 -18.88
C LYS A 620 -4.71 4.44 -19.48
N THR A 621 -4.88 5.56 -18.77
CA THR A 621 -5.68 6.69 -19.27
C THR A 621 -5.03 7.37 -20.47
N ALA A 622 -3.71 7.54 -20.45
CA ALA A 622 -2.95 8.11 -21.56
C ALA A 622 -3.01 7.20 -22.80
N TYR A 623 -2.82 5.90 -22.63
CA TYR A 623 -2.96 4.90 -23.68
C TYR A 623 -4.34 4.96 -24.35
N MET A 624 -5.40 4.94 -23.55
CA MET A 624 -6.78 4.98 -24.05
C MET A 624 -7.18 6.29 -24.73
N SER A 625 -6.39 7.35 -24.58
CA SER A 625 -6.64 8.62 -25.26
C SER A 625 -6.56 8.48 -26.79
N SER A 626 -5.74 7.54 -27.28
CA SER A 626 -5.58 7.25 -28.71
C SER A 626 -6.77 6.48 -29.30
N PHE A 627 -7.66 5.95 -28.46
CA PHE A 627 -8.79 5.10 -28.87
C PHE A 627 -10.16 5.78 -28.70
N ILE A 628 -10.19 7.07 -28.44
CA ILE A 628 -11.45 7.81 -28.29
C ILE A 628 -12.32 7.64 -29.57
N GLY A 629 -13.57 7.22 -29.39
CA GLY A 629 -14.52 6.92 -30.45
C GLY A 629 -14.48 5.49 -30.99
N GLN A 630 -13.54 4.67 -30.59
CA GLN A 630 -13.46 3.25 -30.95
C GLN A 630 -14.33 2.38 -30.03
N THR A 631 -14.77 1.25 -30.60
CA THR A 631 -15.63 0.28 -29.92
C THR A 631 -14.82 -0.92 -29.45
N PHE A 632 -15.07 -1.34 -28.20
CA PHE A 632 -14.47 -2.52 -27.59
C PHE A 632 -15.53 -3.39 -26.93
N GLU A 633 -15.24 -4.66 -26.79
CA GLU A 633 -15.94 -5.55 -25.88
C GLU A 633 -15.29 -5.49 -24.50
N GLY A 634 -16.09 -5.49 -23.46
CA GLY A 634 -15.60 -5.48 -22.08
C GLY A 634 -16.54 -6.21 -21.15
N VAL A 635 -16.06 -6.51 -19.96
CA VAL A 635 -16.80 -7.19 -18.91
C VAL A 635 -17.12 -6.20 -17.79
N VAL A 636 -18.35 -6.18 -17.30
CA VAL A 636 -18.74 -5.36 -16.15
C VAL A 636 -17.96 -5.86 -14.91
N ALA A 637 -17.02 -5.04 -14.45
CA ALA A 637 -16.17 -5.35 -13.30
C ALA A 637 -16.86 -5.04 -11.96
N ASN A 638 -17.62 -3.94 -11.90
CA ASN A 638 -18.33 -3.52 -10.70
C ASN A 638 -19.55 -2.66 -11.06
N VAL A 639 -20.57 -2.70 -10.19
CA VAL A 639 -21.80 -1.93 -10.35
C VAL A 639 -22.03 -1.06 -9.12
N THR A 640 -22.37 0.20 -9.35
CA THR A 640 -22.59 1.21 -8.28
C THR A 640 -23.87 2.01 -8.57
N ASN A 641 -24.31 2.82 -7.60
CA ASN A 641 -25.48 3.71 -7.75
C ASN A 641 -25.29 4.82 -8.80
N PHE A 642 -24.07 5.14 -9.18
CA PHE A 642 -23.76 6.19 -10.18
C PHE A 642 -23.36 5.63 -11.56
N GLY A 643 -23.16 4.32 -11.67
CA GLY A 643 -22.79 3.67 -12.91
C GLY A 643 -22.18 2.30 -12.76
N MET A 644 -21.65 1.78 -13.85
CA MET A 644 -20.92 0.52 -13.86
C MET A 644 -19.51 0.72 -14.41
N PHE A 645 -18.57 0.04 -13.80
CA PHE A 645 -17.19 -0.06 -14.27
C PHE A 645 -17.09 -1.24 -15.22
N VAL A 646 -16.47 -1.00 -16.38
CA VAL A 646 -16.27 -2.02 -17.41
C VAL A 646 -14.79 -2.16 -17.65
N GLU A 647 -14.30 -3.39 -17.56
CA GLU A 647 -12.91 -3.74 -17.84
C GLU A 647 -12.79 -4.36 -19.23
N LEU A 648 -11.81 -3.90 -19.97
CA LEU A 648 -11.45 -4.41 -21.29
C LEU A 648 -10.53 -5.64 -21.18
N GLU A 649 -10.28 -6.31 -22.28
CA GLU A 649 -9.41 -7.48 -22.34
C GLU A 649 -7.99 -7.19 -21.81
N ASN A 650 -7.47 -5.98 -22.05
CA ASN A 650 -6.16 -5.53 -21.57
C ASN A 650 -6.16 -4.99 -20.13
N SER A 651 -7.17 -5.31 -19.33
CA SER A 651 -7.31 -4.87 -17.92
C SER A 651 -7.44 -3.34 -17.73
N VAL A 652 -7.80 -2.60 -18.78
CA VAL A 652 -8.16 -1.20 -18.65
C VAL A 652 -9.61 -1.08 -18.20
N GLU A 653 -9.85 -0.32 -17.14
CA GLU A 653 -11.19 -0.10 -16.59
C GLU A 653 -11.69 1.30 -16.92
N GLY A 654 -12.97 1.41 -17.29
CA GLY A 654 -13.65 2.68 -17.53
C GLY A 654 -15.07 2.71 -16.98
N LEU A 655 -15.57 3.93 -16.71
CA LEU A 655 -16.87 4.16 -16.08
C LEU A 655 -17.96 4.46 -17.12
N ILE A 656 -19.03 3.68 -17.10
CA ILE A 656 -20.30 4.01 -17.75
C ILE A 656 -21.23 4.61 -16.71
N ARG A 657 -21.52 5.91 -16.83
CA ARG A 657 -22.43 6.60 -15.88
C ARG A 657 -23.89 6.29 -16.19
N VAL A 658 -24.71 6.07 -15.17
CA VAL A 658 -26.16 5.84 -15.31
C VAL A 658 -26.82 6.97 -16.12
N GLU A 659 -26.41 8.22 -15.93
CA GLU A 659 -26.94 9.37 -16.68
C GLU A 659 -26.70 9.33 -18.19
N ASN A 660 -25.79 8.50 -18.67
CA ASN A 660 -25.47 8.33 -20.09
C ASN A 660 -26.07 7.04 -20.68
N MET A 661 -26.78 6.23 -19.88
CA MET A 661 -27.55 5.07 -20.32
C MET A 661 -28.95 5.56 -20.74
N THR A 662 -29.14 5.77 -22.05
CA THR A 662 -30.29 6.55 -22.61
C THR A 662 -31.52 5.70 -22.87
N ASP A 663 -31.40 4.38 -22.83
CA ASP A 663 -32.46 3.46 -23.25
C ASP A 663 -33.51 3.17 -22.16
N ASP A 664 -33.21 3.43 -20.89
CA ASP A 664 -34.14 3.28 -19.75
C ASP A 664 -33.69 4.16 -18.57
N TYR A 665 -34.48 4.16 -17.48
CA TYR A 665 -34.10 4.70 -16.19
C TYR A 665 -33.67 3.57 -15.28
N TYR A 666 -32.39 3.56 -14.88
CA TYR A 666 -31.77 2.48 -14.12
C TYR A 666 -31.78 2.78 -12.62
N GLU A 667 -32.18 1.79 -11.84
CA GLU A 667 -32.12 1.79 -10.37
C GLU A 667 -31.08 0.78 -9.92
N TYR A 668 -30.32 1.19 -8.90
CA TYR A 668 -29.31 0.36 -8.28
C TYR A 668 -29.91 -0.39 -7.10
N ASP A 669 -29.74 -1.70 -7.09
CA ASP A 669 -30.01 -2.57 -5.96
C ASP A 669 -28.69 -2.93 -5.26
N GLU A 670 -28.48 -2.36 -4.06
CA GLU A 670 -27.28 -2.52 -3.29
C GLU A 670 -27.08 -3.98 -2.79
N LYS A 671 -28.18 -4.72 -2.59
CA LYS A 671 -28.10 -6.09 -2.06
C LYS A 671 -27.51 -7.08 -3.05
N VAL A 672 -27.75 -6.87 -4.33
CA VAL A 672 -27.30 -7.74 -5.42
C VAL A 672 -26.32 -7.08 -6.38
N ASN A 673 -25.88 -5.84 -6.07
CA ASN A 673 -24.98 -5.04 -6.92
C ASN A 673 -25.41 -5.01 -8.39
N THR A 674 -26.68 -4.68 -8.64
CA THR A 674 -27.27 -4.74 -9.98
C THR A 674 -27.94 -3.42 -10.34
N LEU A 675 -27.77 -2.96 -11.59
CA LEU A 675 -28.53 -1.86 -12.18
C LEU A 675 -29.68 -2.44 -12.99
N THR A 676 -30.93 -2.15 -12.62
CA THR A 676 -32.13 -2.65 -13.30
C THR A 676 -32.94 -1.50 -13.92
N GLY A 677 -33.24 -1.61 -15.21
CA GLY A 677 -34.06 -0.65 -15.93
C GLY A 677 -35.54 -0.76 -15.56
N ARG A 678 -36.19 0.35 -15.22
CA ARG A 678 -37.60 0.39 -14.77
C ARG A 678 -38.60 -0.07 -15.81
N ARG A 679 -38.38 0.22 -17.09
CA ARG A 679 -39.33 -0.06 -18.17
C ARG A 679 -39.05 -1.37 -18.90
N LYS A 680 -37.79 -1.54 -19.32
CA LYS A 680 -37.36 -2.72 -20.11
C LYS A 680 -36.98 -3.90 -19.26
N GLN A 681 -36.88 -3.72 -17.95
CA GLN A 681 -36.41 -4.75 -16.99
C GLN A 681 -35.05 -5.36 -17.35
N LYS A 682 -34.25 -4.64 -18.16
CA LYS A 682 -32.91 -5.03 -18.48
C LYS A 682 -32.03 -4.75 -17.28
N SER A 683 -31.30 -5.74 -16.81
CA SER A 683 -30.34 -5.61 -15.71
C SER A 683 -28.91 -5.69 -16.22
N TYR A 684 -28.01 -5.08 -15.48
CA TYR A 684 -26.57 -5.19 -15.63
C TYR A 684 -25.97 -5.57 -14.28
N THR A 685 -25.21 -6.64 -14.29
CA THR A 685 -24.51 -7.15 -13.11
C THR A 685 -23.04 -7.40 -13.43
N THR A 686 -22.22 -7.56 -12.41
CA THR A 686 -20.81 -7.91 -12.58
C THR A 686 -20.69 -9.24 -13.33
N GLY A 687 -19.76 -9.31 -14.29
CA GLY A 687 -19.57 -10.43 -15.18
C GLY A 687 -20.30 -10.32 -16.54
N ASP A 688 -21.24 -9.38 -16.69
CA ASP A 688 -21.92 -9.18 -17.97
C ASP A 688 -20.97 -8.66 -19.05
N VAL A 689 -21.04 -9.26 -20.23
CA VAL A 689 -20.30 -8.80 -21.41
C VAL A 689 -21.06 -7.65 -22.08
N VAL A 690 -20.40 -6.55 -22.35
CA VAL A 690 -20.98 -5.34 -22.95
C VAL A 690 -20.07 -4.76 -24.03
N ASN A 691 -20.67 -4.24 -25.09
CA ASN A 691 -19.95 -3.47 -26.08
C ASN A 691 -19.97 -1.99 -25.70
N ILE A 692 -18.79 -1.38 -25.61
CA ILE A 692 -18.59 0.01 -25.20
C ILE A 692 -17.91 0.82 -26.30
N VAL A 693 -18.05 2.14 -26.21
CA VAL A 693 -17.27 3.11 -26.98
C VAL A 693 -16.49 3.97 -25.98
N VAL A 694 -15.22 4.21 -26.24
CA VAL A 694 -14.40 5.15 -25.47
C VAL A 694 -14.89 6.55 -25.73
N ALA A 695 -15.53 7.17 -24.73
CA ALA A 695 -16.16 8.48 -24.91
C ALA A 695 -15.21 9.64 -24.58
N ARG A 696 -14.38 9.47 -23.54
CA ARG A 696 -13.43 10.48 -23.07
C ARG A 696 -12.38 9.87 -22.15
N THR A 697 -11.20 10.46 -22.17
CA THR A 697 -10.16 10.24 -21.17
C THR A 697 -9.82 11.56 -20.49
N ASP A 698 -9.52 11.53 -19.20
CA ASP A 698 -9.07 12.70 -18.42
C ASP A 698 -7.80 12.31 -17.66
N ILE A 699 -6.67 12.63 -18.25
CA ILE A 699 -5.33 12.31 -17.72
C ILE A 699 -5.14 12.88 -16.31
N LEU A 700 -5.64 14.10 -16.05
CA LEU A 700 -5.48 14.77 -14.76
C LEU A 700 -6.25 14.09 -13.63
N SER A 701 -7.41 13.54 -13.92
CA SER A 701 -8.22 12.78 -12.96
C SER A 701 -8.04 11.28 -13.07
N ARG A 702 -7.21 10.82 -14.02
CA ARG A 702 -6.98 9.40 -14.28
C ARG A 702 -8.30 8.65 -14.50
N GLN A 703 -9.21 9.22 -15.27
CA GLN A 703 -10.53 8.67 -15.51
C GLN A 703 -10.78 8.41 -17.00
N ILE A 704 -11.38 7.27 -17.26
CA ILE A 704 -11.83 6.86 -18.59
C ILE A 704 -13.34 6.75 -18.53
N ASP A 705 -14.04 7.55 -19.33
CA ASP A 705 -15.49 7.46 -19.49
C ASP A 705 -15.81 6.61 -20.71
N PHE A 706 -16.59 5.56 -20.49
CA PHE A 706 -17.18 4.73 -21.53
C PHE A 706 -18.66 5.05 -21.71
N VAL A 707 -19.20 4.69 -22.87
CA VAL A 707 -20.64 4.64 -23.12
C VAL A 707 -20.99 3.31 -23.78
N LEU A 708 -22.20 2.80 -23.53
CA LEU A 708 -22.66 1.60 -24.25
C LEU A 708 -22.70 1.87 -25.73
N ALA A 709 -22.23 0.96 -26.58
CA ALA A 709 -22.17 1.13 -28.04
C ALA A 709 -23.55 1.45 -28.62
N LYS A 710 -24.62 0.87 -28.06
CA LYS A 710 -26.02 1.17 -28.47
C LYS A 710 -26.47 2.60 -28.16
N ASP A 711 -25.85 3.24 -27.15
CA ASP A 711 -26.17 4.59 -26.69
C ASP A 711 -25.21 5.66 -27.25
N ALA A 712 -24.14 5.23 -27.94
CA ALA A 712 -23.09 6.08 -28.51
C ALA A 712 -23.52 6.89 -29.71
N ASP A 713 -24.55 7.74 -29.55
CA ASP A 713 -24.97 8.63 -30.62
C ASP A 713 -24.03 9.86 -30.74
N ARG A 714 -24.05 10.51 -31.93
CA ARG A 714 -23.21 11.68 -32.24
C ARG A 714 -23.45 12.84 -31.26
N LYS A 715 -24.64 12.92 -30.65
CA LYS A 715 -25.03 13.99 -29.73
C LYS A 715 -24.43 13.74 -28.35
N LEU A 716 -24.44 12.50 -27.86
CA LEU A 716 -23.84 12.09 -26.61
C LEU A 716 -22.31 12.23 -26.67
N LEU A 717 -21.66 11.75 -27.73
CA LEU A 717 -20.21 11.88 -27.90
C LEU A 717 -19.76 13.34 -27.99
N LYS A 718 -20.54 14.23 -28.61
CA LYS A 718 -20.27 15.68 -28.58
C LYS A 718 -20.37 16.31 -27.18
N LYS A 719 -21.15 15.74 -26.26
CA LYS A 719 -21.23 16.21 -24.88
C LYS A 719 -19.90 15.98 -24.17
N PHE A 720 -19.23 14.86 -24.45
CA PHE A 720 -17.92 14.52 -23.88
C PHE A 720 -16.75 15.34 -24.48
N ALA A 721 -16.88 15.79 -25.71
CA ALA A 721 -15.87 16.63 -26.36
C ALA A 721 -15.75 18.06 -25.79
N LYS A 722 -16.66 18.46 -24.90
CA LYS A 722 -16.55 19.74 -24.19
C LYS A 722 -15.63 19.59 -22.96
N PRO A 723 -14.72 20.55 -22.71
CA PRO A 723 -13.94 20.58 -21.48
C PRO A 723 -14.89 20.54 -20.27
N ILE A 724 -14.47 19.87 -19.21
CA ILE A 724 -15.22 19.87 -17.94
C ILE A 724 -15.24 21.31 -17.44
N GLU A 725 -16.39 22.00 -17.51
CA GLU A 725 -16.57 23.24 -16.77
C GLU A 725 -16.51 22.90 -15.27
N ILE A 726 -15.39 23.27 -14.64
CA ILE A 726 -15.24 23.15 -13.19
C ILE A 726 -16.36 23.99 -12.56
N PRO A 727 -17.18 23.43 -11.66
CA PRO A 727 -18.24 24.21 -11.00
C PRO A 727 -17.59 25.43 -10.36
N LYS A 728 -17.92 26.61 -10.87
CA LYS A 728 -17.59 27.86 -10.19
C LYS A 728 -18.20 27.74 -8.80
N SER A 729 -17.37 27.79 -7.76
CA SER A 729 -17.85 27.81 -6.37
C SER A 729 -19.02 28.78 -6.29
N GLU A 730 -20.23 28.25 -6.20
CA GLU A 730 -21.42 29.07 -5.98
C GLU A 730 -21.19 29.86 -4.71
N LYS A 731 -21.25 31.17 -4.86
CA LYS A 731 -21.32 32.09 -3.72
C LYS A 731 -22.58 31.72 -2.94
N HIS A 732 -22.46 30.89 -1.92
CA HIS A 732 -23.49 30.74 -0.91
C HIS A 732 -23.52 32.00 -0.05
N GLY A 733 -24.15 33.03 -0.66
CA GLY A 733 -24.47 34.30 -0.08
C GLY A 733 -25.90 34.65 -0.43
N LYS A 734 -26.85 33.71 -0.32
CA LYS A 734 -28.27 34.03 -0.27
C LYS A 734 -28.69 34.11 1.20
N LYS A 735 -28.56 35.33 1.79
CA LYS A 735 -29.31 35.73 2.95
C LYS A 735 -30.76 35.30 2.73
N SER A 736 -31.24 34.36 3.54
CA SER A 736 -32.66 34.00 3.59
C SER A 736 -33.47 35.23 3.95
N LYS A 737 -34.21 35.76 2.99
CA LYS A 737 -35.32 36.71 3.25
C LYS A 737 -36.43 35.95 3.92
N ARG A 738 -36.28 35.58 5.19
CA ARG A 738 -37.35 35.30 6.10
C ARG A 738 -37.82 36.63 6.67
N LYS A 739 -38.64 37.36 5.91
CA LYS A 739 -39.47 38.47 6.47
C LYS A 739 -40.77 38.54 5.70
N LYS A 740 -41.89 38.47 6.52
CA LYS A 740 -43.25 38.88 6.21
C LYS A 740 -44.16 37.92 5.46
N SER A 741 -44.65 36.90 6.15
CA SER A 741 -46.01 36.40 5.94
C SER A 741 -46.75 36.04 7.26
N PHE A 742 -46.49 36.76 8.32
CA PHE A 742 -47.27 36.65 9.57
C PHE A 742 -47.93 37.99 9.92
N LYS A 743 -48.72 38.55 8.98
CA LYS A 743 -49.66 39.65 9.26
C LYS A 743 -50.69 39.75 8.15
N LYS A 744 -51.52 38.73 7.97
CA LYS A 744 -52.82 38.86 7.24
C LYS A 744 -53.78 37.72 7.59
N TYR A 745 -53.94 37.45 8.89
CA TYR A 745 -54.98 36.51 9.33
C TYR A 745 -55.63 36.97 10.65
N ASN A 746 -55.86 38.28 10.79
CA ASN A 746 -56.74 38.81 11.86
C ASN A 746 -57.28 40.17 11.44
N LYS A 747 -58.19 40.18 10.42
CA LYS A 747 -59.13 41.26 10.16
C LYS A 747 -60.21 40.77 9.21
N LYS A 748 -61.07 39.85 9.73
CA LYS A 748 -62.42 39.61 9.25
C LYS A 748 -63.13 38.81 10.34
N LYS A 749 -63.48 39.47 11.43
CA LYS A 749 -64.63 39.25 12.27
C LYS A 749 -64.76 40.50 13.19
N LYS A 750 -65.36 41.48 12.62
CA LYS A 750 -66.38 42.36 13.23
C LYS A 750 -67.15 42.93 12.08
#